data_40b561d4a7e76c2731ac3452f62c1abc
#
_entry.id   40b561d4a7e76c2731ac3452f62c1abc
#
_cell.length_a   1.000
_cell.length_b   1.000
_cell.length_c   1.000
_cell.angle_alpha   90.00
_cell.angle_beta   90.00
_cell.angle_gamma   90.00
#
_symmetry.space_group_name_H-M   'P 1'
#
loop_
_entity.id
_entity.type
_entity.pdbx_description
1 polymer ?
#
loop_
_entity_poly.entity_id
_entity_poly.type
_entity_poly.pdbx_seq_one_letter_code
_entity_poly.pdbx_strand_id
1 'polypeptide(L)'
;MSQYKFLYFWHVLLLMVPVPVTGADQLFGSGGKLPVYIEADRFDGYAGREIEASGNVRMRQGDLELMADRVKYYQDSEDVEVQGNAILNRPDDILRGSLLQLNLQTGIGELSDPLYFIKDGSGRGGGKILFLEGEDQYRLKQARYTTCQVGDDDWYIHASDLTIDKAKKVGTARNVTVHFKDVPFLYLPWMNFSFSGQRKTGLLAPVFGNTARSGAEVSVPFYWNIAPNYDATITPRYMSKRGLMFNNEFRYLGQSLGGQLMLDILPDDLITNETRYGVTFSHNQWLGNGWMGSLHYERASDSNYFRDLANNVAFTSRTNLPQQAIAAYSGGLGHDGSISFNILMQQFQTLQDPRATIVSPYKRLPQLTLNATKRNVYGLDFDLASNWTHFSHPTLQDGLRLALYPSVSIPLQNSWGFIKPRIGVHHTRYNLNAPTGIESKTINRTLPILSLDSGLVFERDVNLWQGKYVQTLEPRMFYVYIPFEQQNNLPNFDSAEMDFSFAQIFSERRFSGEDRINDANEITMAVTSRLIESSTGNERIRATVGQKVRLTERRLTLTSPQTTAAGADFIAELSGRITPHILTDAGVQLDQNNFLTEKIRAGISYHPQPGKVLNIGYRFSRDVFEQMDISTQWPLTKKWQALASANYSLKDDKLLAGLLGVEYNACCWSLRLVANRFTTATQRTSTTVFVQLELNDLMSIGNNPIRVLQQGISGYTRTSIQ
;
A
#
# COMPACT_ATOMS: atom_id res chain seq x y z
N MET A 1 18.62 -0.01 56.75
CA MET A 1 18.50 -1.36 57.34
C MET A 1 17.47 -2.14 56.55
N SER A 2 17.85 -3.34 56.20
CA SER A 2 17.07 -4.45 55.56
C SER A 2 16.96 -4.39 54.03
N GLN A 3 17.84 -4.93 53.35
CA GLN A 3 18.12 -6.17 52.63
C GLN A 3 16.94 -6.67 51.74
N TYR A 4 17.09 -6.49 50.43
CA TYR A 4 16.33 -7.24 49.41
C TYR A 4 17.15 -8.44 48.93
N LYS A 5 16.57 -9.66 49.08
CA LYS A 5 17.10 -10.92 48.63
C LYS A 5 16.87 -11.05 47.11
N PHE A 6 17.95 -11.24 46.36
CA PHE A 6 17.99 -11.75 45.02
C PHE A 6 17.63 -13.25 45.02
N LEU A 7 16.60 -13.63 44.25
CA LEU A 7 16.32 -15.00 43.89
C LEU A 7 16.99 -15.28 42.54
N TYR A 8 18.08 -16.02 42.58
CA TYR A 8 18.71 -16.63 41.39
C TYR A 8 17.89 -17.83 40.95
N PHE A 9 17.35 -17.80 39.72
CA PHE A 9 16.86 -18.97 39.01
C PHE A 9 18.08 -19.68 38.36
N TRP A 10 18.44 -20.83 38.88
CA TRP A 10 19.43 -21.71 38.28
C TRP A 10 18.81 -22.39 37.06
N HIS A 11 19.34 -22.10 35.89
CA HIS A 11 19.17 -22.96 34.70
C HIS A 11 20.18 -24.10 34.81
N VAL A 12 19.67 -25.30 35.02
CA VAL A 12 20.44 -26.53 34.88
C VAL A 12 20.74 -26.72 33.40
N LEU A 13 21.94 -26.37 32.98
CA LEU A 13 22.51 -26.70 31.69
C LEU A 13 22.91 -28.16 31.70
N LEU A 14 22.07 -29.04 31.13
CA LEU A 14 22.45 -30.41 30.85
C LEU A 14 23.50 -30.41 29.74
N LEU A 15 24.76 -30.49 30.09
CA LEU A 15 25.87 -30.80 29.21
C LEU A 15 25.69 -32.26 28.70
N MET A 16 25.04 -32.44 27.55
CA MET A 16 25.21 -33.62 26.75
C MET A 16 26.58 -33.55 26.08
N VAL A 17 27.51 -34.27 26.65
CA VAL A 17 28.79 -34.61 26.01
C VAL A 17 28.45 -35.47 24.79
N PRO A 18 28.76 -35.07 23.54
CA PRO A 18 28.65 -36.01 22.43
C PRO A 18 29.78 -37.04 22.57
N VAL A 19 29.40 -38.27 22.82
CA VAL A 19 30.30 -39.41 22.62
C VAL A 19 30.58 -39.45 21.11
N PRO A 20 31.83 -39.41 20.66
CA PRO A 20 32.12 -39.61 19.26
C PRO A 20 31.86 -41.09 18.93
N VAL A 21 30.79 -41.33 18.18
CA VAL A 21 30.62 -42.59 17.48
C VAL A 21 31.60 -42.56 16.32
N THR A 22 32.83 -42.93 16.58
CA THR A 22 33.81 -43.22 15.54
C THR A 22 33.51 -44.64 15.04
N GLY A 23 32.99 -44.75 13.83
CA GLY A 23 32.95 -46.02 13.16
C GLY A 23 31.80 -46.33 12.24
N ALA A 24 31.49 -45.42 11.27
CA ALA A 24 30.73 -45.81 10.07
C ALA A 24 30.96 -44.92 8.83
N ASP A 25 31.76 -43.83 8.91
CA ASP A 25 31.94 -42.90 7.80
C ASP A 25 33.25 -43.06 7.02
N GLN A 26 33.87 -44.19 7.01
CA GLN A 26 35.09 -44.43 6.24
C GLN A 26 34.98 -45.59 5.24
N LEU A 27 33.82 -45.81 4.62
CA LEU A 27 33.70 -46.76 3.52
C LEU A 27 33.13 -46.22 2.22
N PHE A 28 32.81 -44.91 2.16
CA PHE A 28 32.49 -44.27 0.86
C PHE A 28 33.52 -43.18 0.57
N GLY A 29 34.54 -43.57 -0.19
CA GLY A 29 35.50 -42.67 -0.75
C GLY A 29 34.76 -41.64 -1.60
N SER A 30 35.11 -40.36 -1.46
CA SER A 30 34.71 -39.24 -2.31
C SER A 30 35.08 -39.56 -3.77
N GLY A 31 34.07 -39.95 -4.58
CA GLY A 31 34.23 -40.22 -6.01
C GLY A 31 33.58 -41.51 -6.52
N GLY A 32 32.82 -42.21 -5.70
CA GLY A 32 32.11 -43.46 -6.12
C GLY A 32 30.88 -43.09 -6.97
N LYS A 33 30.79 -43.65 -8.20
CA LYS A 33 29.59 -43.62 -9.03
C LYS A 33 28.42 -44.19 -8.26
N LEU A 34 27.25 -43.50 -8.29
CA LEU A 34 26.03 -44.05 -7.66
C LEU A 34 25.62 -45.35 -8.38
N PRO A 35 25.25 -46.39 -7.68
CA PRO A 35 24.86 -47.67 -8.28
C PRO A 35 23.56 -47.46 -9.10
N VAL A 36 23.52 -48.12 -10.24
CA VAL A 36 22.36 -48.20 -11.12
C VAL A 36 21.60 -49.50 -10.82
N TYR A 37 20.32 -49.39 -10.49
CA TYR A 37 19.41 -50.51 -10.28
C TYR A 37 18.44 -50.59 -11.44
N ILE A 38 18.30 -51.78 -12.07
CA ILE A 38 17.38 -51.98 -13.20
C ILE A 38 16.49 -53.19 -12.85
N GLU A 39 15.18 -53.00 -12.99
CA GLU A 39 14.13 -54.02 -12.86
C GLU A 39 13.39 -54.11 -14.21
N ALA A 40 13.16 -55.32 -14.72
CA ALA A 40 12.45 -55.55 -15.98
C ALA A 40 11.92 -56.98 -16.05
N ASP A 41 10.98 -57.23 -16.96
CA ASP A 41 10.48 -58.59 -17.22
C ASP A 41 11.52 -59.47 -17.93
N ARG A 42 12.39 -58.88 -18.75
CA ARG A 42 13.41 -59.57 -19.51
C ARG A 42 14.68 -58.74 -19.65
N PHE A 43 15.83 -59.43 -19.54
CA PHE A 43 17.18 -58.92 -19.73
C PHE A 43 17.91 -59.68 -20.83
N ASP A 44 18.57 -58.93 -21.72
CA ASP A 44 19.49 -59.43 -22.72
C ASP A 44 20.75 -58.54 -22.70
N GLY A 45 21.93 -59.09 -23.03
CA GLY A 45 23.16 -58.28 -23.12
C GLY A 45 24.43 -58.95 -22.65
N TYR A 46 25.56 -58.20 -22.66
CA TYR A 46 26.86 -58.64 -22.22
C TYR A 46 27.27 -57.93 -20.96
N ALA A 47 27.46 -58.71 -19.87
CA ALA A 47 27.88 -58.17 -18.60
C ALA A 47 29.18 -57.33 -18.74
N GLY A 48 29.15 -56.11 -18.19
CA GLY A 48 30.26 -55.17 -18.23
C GLY A 48 30.35 -54.29 -19.48
N ARG A 49 29.43 -54.42 -20.45
CA ARG A 49 29.39 -53.57 -21.65
C ARG A 49 28.01 -52.94 -21.87
N GLU A 50 27.00 -53.78 -22.14
CA GLU A 50 25.65 -53.28 -22.42
C GLU A 50 24.62 -54.23 -21.80
N ILE A 51 23.55 -53.62 -21.30
CA ILE A 51 22.38 -54.30 -20.78
C ILE A 51 21.17 -53.79 -21.53
N GLU A 52 20.38 -54.69 -22.11
CA GLU A 52 19.10 -54.40 -22.69
C GLU A 52 18.02 -55.01 -21.81
N ALA A 53 17.14 -54.15 -21.30
CA ALA A 53 16.00 -54.52 -20.47
C ALA A 53 14.71 -54.24 -21.22
N SER A 54 13.74 -55.14 -21.18
CA SER A 54 12.44 -54.98 -21.84
C SER A 54 11.29 -55.50 -21.00
N GLY A 55 10.11 -54.83 -21.15
CA GLY A 55 8.92 -55.06 -20.37
C GLY A 55 8.97 -54.45 -18.98
N ASN A 56 8.05 -53.46 -18.73
CA ASN A 56 7.91 -52.73 -17.46
C ASN A 56 9.22 -52.29 -16.83
N VAL A 57 10.16 -51.78 -17.63
CA VAL A 57 11.50 -51.45 -17.15
C VAL A 57 11.44 -50.27 -16.19
N ARG A 58 12.09 -50.44 -15.03
CA ARG A 58 12.32 -49.42 -14.02
C ARG A 58 13.81 -49.36 -13.71
N MET A 59 14.41 -48.17 -13.95
CA MET A 59 15.84 -47.91 -13.68
C MET A 59 15.96 -46.80 -12.66
N ARG A 60 16.84 -46.95 -11.67
CA ARG A 60 17.09 -45.94 -10.61
C ARG A 60 18.58 -45.71 -10.40
N GLN A 61 18.93 -44.43 -10.25
CA GLN A 61 20.26 -43.98 -9.84
C GLN A 61 20.12 -42.76 -8.95
N GLY A 62 20.38 -42.88 -7.66
CA GLY A 62 20.09 -41.81 -6.70
C GLY A 62 18.60 -41.42 -6.69
N ASP A 63 18.32 -40.14 -6.87
CA ASP A 63 16.96 -39.59 -6.93
C ASP A 63 16.34 -39.59 -8.35
N LEU A 64 17.08 -40.10 -9.34
CA LEU A 64 16.59 -40.25 -10.70
C LEU A 64 15.89 -41.61 -10.85
N GLU A 65 14.66 -41.58 -11.34
CA GLU A 65 13.90 -42.81 -11.69
C GLU A 65 13.43 -42.72 -13.13
N LEU A 66 13.73 -43.76 -13.90
CA LEU A 66 13.37 -43.89 -15.28
C LEU A 66 12.47 -45.11 -15.48
N MET A 67 11.37 -44.96 -16.17
CA MET A 67 10.45 -46.05 -16.54
C MET A 67 10.22 -46.03 -18.05
N ALA A 68 10.13 -47.23 -18.65
CA ALA A 68 9.92 -47.38 -20.08
C ALA A 68 9.52 -48.78 -20.50
N ASP A 69 9.19 -48.98 -21.79
CA ASP A 69 8.95 -50.30 -22.32
C ASP A 69 10.25 -51.05 -22.63
N ARG A 70 11.32 -50.31 -23.03
CA ARG A 70 12.64 -50.85 -23.35
C ARG A 70 13.72 -49.86 -22.99
N VAL A 71 14.79 -50.35 -22.33
CA VAL A 71 15.98 -49.57 -21.95
C VAL A 71 17.22 -50.31 -22.35
N LYS A 72 18.14 -49.61 -23.04
CA LYS A 72 19.47 -50.08 -23.35
C LYS A 72 20.48 -49.22 -22.58
N TYR A 73 21.29 -49.82 -21.72
CA TYR A 73 22.27 -49.18 -20.87
C TYR A 73 23.69 -49.61 -21.24
N TYR A 74 24.53 -48.63 -21.58
CA TYR A 74 25.94 -48.80 -21.88
C TYR A 74 26.77 -48.48 -20.64
N GLN A 75 27.33 -49.50 -19.99
CA GLN A 75 27.98 -49.37 -18.70
C GLN A 75 29.28 -48.54 -18.76
N ASP A 76 30.03 -48.61 -19.86
CA ASP A 76 31.32 -47.92 -20.02
C ASP A 76 31.15 -46.40 -20.16
N SER A 77 30.17 -45.97 -20.93
CA SER A 77 29.90 -44.53 -21.23
C SER A 77 28.82 -43.95 -20.34
N GLU A 78 28.06 -44.77 -19.57
CA GLU A 78 26.87 -44.38 -18.79
C GLU A 78 25.74 -43.83 -19.65
N ASP A 79 25.71 -44.17 -20.91
CA ASP A 79 24.63 -43.76 -21.82
C ASP A 79 23.41 -44.69 -21.70
N VAL A 80 22.23 -44.10 -21.72
CA VAL A 80 20.97 -44.83 -21.68
C VAL A 80 20.13 -44.43 -22.92
N GLU A 81 19.71 -45.45 -23.65
CA GLU A 81 18.73 -45.29 -24.72
C GLU A 81 17.40 -45.93 -24.27
N VAL A 82 16.31 -45.17 -24.39
CA VAL A 82 15.01 -45.53 -23.86
C VAL A 82 13.99 -45.45 -24.99
N GLN A 83 13.22 -46.49 -25.18
CA GLN A 83 12.21 -46.56 -26.21
C GLN A 83 10.85 -46.95 -25.63
N GLY A 84 9.79 -46.28 -26.08
CA GLY A 84 8.43 -46.54 -25.67
C GLY A 84 8.10 -46.03 -24.25
N ASN A 85 7.10 -45.19 -24.15
CA ASN A 85 6.55 -44.67 -22.90
C ASN A 85 7.64 -44.19 -21.87
N ALA A 86 8.69 -43.53 -22.37
CA ALA A 86 9.77 -43.07 -21.53
C ALA A 86 9.26 -42.02 -20.52
N ILE A 87 9.48 -42.30 -19.22
CA ILE A 87 9.17 -41.39 -18.10
C ILE A 87 10.44 -41.22 -17.29
N LEU A 88 10.96 -40.01 -17.25
CA LEU A 88 12.07 -39.61 -16.40
C LEU A 88 11.51 -38.77 -15.24
N ASN A 89 11.59 -39.33 -14.03
CA ASN A 89 11.13 -38.70 -12.81
C ASN A 89 12.35 -38.19 -12.01
N ARG A 90 12.40 -36.90 -11.77
CA ARG A 90 13.43 -36.23 -10.98
C ARG A 90 12.84 -35.47 -9.79
N PRO A 91 13.61 -34.99 -8.82
CA PRO A 91 13.06 -34.24 -7.68
C PRO A 91 12.14 -33.12 -8.08
N ASP A 92 12.52 -32.31 -9.08
CA ASP A 92 11.84 -31.07 -9.44
C ASP A 92 10.85 -31.20 -10.59
N ASP A 93 10.95 -32.27 -11.41
CA ASP A 93 10.14 -32.40 -12.62
C ASP A 93 9.87 -33.87 -13.04
N ILE A 94 8.92 -34.00 -13.96
CA ILE A 94 8.59 -35.25 -14.62
C ILE A 94 8.63 -35.00 -16.13
N LEU A 95 9.46 -35.74 -16.85
CA LEU A 95 9.57 -35.70 -18.30
C LEU A 95 9.02 -36.99 -18.90
N ARG A 96 8.21 -36.88 -19.94
CA ARG A 96 7.66 -38.01 -20.67
C ARG A 96 7.93 -37.84 -22.15
N GLY A 97 8.16 -38.93 -22.89
CA GLY A 97 8.37 -38.86 -24.34
C GLY A 97 8.42 -40.22 -24.98
N SER A 98 8.66 -40.26 -26.29
CA SER A 98 8.68 -41.48 -27.10
C SER A 98 10.08 -42.14 -27.14
N LEU A 99 11.14 -41.34 -27.17
CA LEU A 99 12.53 -41.78 -27.25
C LEU A 99 13.39 -40.86 -26.38
N LEU A 100 14.16 -41.43 -25.43
CA LEU A 100 15.11 -40.70 -24.61
C LEU A 100 16.50 -41.26 -24.80
N GLN A 101 17.44 -40.36 -25.10
CA GLN A 101 18.88 -40.64 -25.01
C GLN A 101 19.45 -39.77 -23.89
N LEU A 102 20.09 -40.36 -22.91
CA LEU A 102 20.55 -39.67 -21.73
C LEU A 102 21.90 -40.26 -21.25
N ASN A 103 22.88 -39.39 -21.02
CA ASN A 103 24.07 -39.74 -20.29
C ASN A 103 23.88 -39.52 -18.79
N LEU A 104 23.95 -40.56 -17.99
CA LEU A 104 23.65 -40.51 -16.55
C LEU A 104 24.70 -39.71 -15.76
N GLN A 105 25.95 -39.65 -16.24
CA GLN A 105 27.02 -38.91 -15.57
C GLN A 105 26.95 -37.39 -15.79
N THR A 106 26.63 -37.01 -17.01
CA THR A 106 26.62 -35.57 -17.38
C THR A 106 25.24 -34.93 -17.31
N GLY A 107 24.18 -35.74 -17.26
CA GLY A 107 22.79 -35.28 -17.36
C GLY A 107 22.43 -34.72 -18.74
N ILE A 108 23.31 -34.90 -19.77
CA ILE A 108 23.08 -34.43 -21.13
C ILE A 108 22.30 -35.49 -21.91
N GLY A 109 21.28 -35.02 -22.66
CA GLY A 109 20.46 -35.94 -23.43
C GLY A 109 19.45 -35.28 -24.34
N GLU A 110 18.68 -36.11 -25.04
CA GLU A 110 17.61 -35.67 -25.95
C GLU A 110 16.36 -36.52 -25.73
N LEU A 111 15.22 -35.85 -25.63
CA LEU A 111 13.91 -36.50 -25.50
C LEU A 111 13.02 -36.06 -26.66
N SER A 112 12.53 -37.02 -27.43
CA SER A 112 11.58 -36.79 -28.52
C SER A 112 10.14 -36.73 -28.02
N ASP A 113 9.33 -35.85 -28.65
CA ASP A 113 7.93 -35.59 -28.32
C ASP A 113 7.71 -35.37 -26.80
N PRO A 114 8.50 -34.45 -26.18
CA PRO A 114 8.49 -34.26 -24.73
C PRO A 114 7.15 -33.69 -24.22
N LEU A 115 6.68 -34.26 -23.09
CA LEU A 115 5.75 -33.63 -22.18
C LEU A 115 6.47 -33.42 -20.85
N TYR A 116 6.47 -32.21 -20.33
CA TYR A 116 7.12 -31.88 -19.07
C TYR A 116 6.14 -31.28 -18.07
N PHE A 117 6.36 -31.61 -16.79
CA PHE A 117 5.60 -31.10 -15.66
C PHE A 117 6.58 -30.67 -14.57
N ILE A 118 6.52 -29.41 -14.17
CA ILE A 118 7.31 -28.86 -13.07
C ILE A 118 6.54 -29.10 -11.78
N LYS A 119 7.15 -29.81 -10.81
CA LYS A 119 6.44 -30.31 -9.62
C LYS A 119 5.99 -29.22 -8.65
N ASP A 120 6.61 -28.04 -8.66
CA ASP A 120 6.19 -26.89 -7.86
C ASP A 120 4.90 -26.22 -8.39
N GLY A 121 4.33 -26.76 -9.45
CA GLY A 121 3.11 -26.25 -10.08
C GLY A 121 3.33 -25.06 -10.99
N SER A 122 4.59 -24.60 -11.19
CA SER A 122 4.91 -23.38 -11.95
C SER A 122 4.66 -23.53 -13.47
N GLY A 123 4.40 -24.74 -13.96
CA GLY A 123 4.05 -24.91 -15.35
C GLY A 123 4.18 -26.32 -15.90
N ARG A 124 3.60 -26.49 -17.07
CA ARG A 124 3.69 -27.71 -17.88
C ARG A 124 3.75 -27.36 -19.35
N GLY A 125 4.18 -28.30 -20.16
CA GLY A 125 4.22 -28.10 -21.58
C GLY A 125 4.72 -29.31 -22.34
N GLY A 126 5.07 -29.07 -23.60
CA GLY A 126 5.62 -30.06 -24.51
C GLY A 126 6.38 -29.40 -25.64
N GLY A 127 6.83 -30.20 -26.60
CA GLY A 127 7.57 -29.71 -27.73
C GLY A 127 7.82 -30.81 -28.74
N LYS A 128 8.63 -30.54 -29.75
CA LYS A 128 9.08 -31.57 -30.70
C LYS A 128 10.29 -32.32 -30.18
N ILE A 129 11.24 -31.59 -29.59
CA ILE A 129 12.49 -32.15 -29.04
C ILE A 129 12.85 -31.33 -27.80
N LEU A 130 13.23 -32.03 -26.73
CA LEU A 130 13.82 -31.47 -25.53
C LEU A 130 15.28 -31.89 -25.45
N PHE A 131 16.19 -30.94 -25.46
CA PHE A 131 17.59 -31.12 -25.16
C PHE A 131 17.82 -30.89 -23.66
N LEU A 132 18.34 -31.87 -22.97
CA LEU A 132 18.88 -31.78 -21.64
C LEU A 132 20.32 -31.33 -21.74
N GLU A 133 20.62 -30.10 -21.36
CA GLU A 133 21.98 -29.49 -21.47
C GLU A 133 22.68 -29.51 -20.10
N GLY A 134 22.45 -30.59 -19.29
CA GLY A 134 22.88 -30.79 -17.93
C GLY A 134 21.70 -30.88 -16.96
N GLU A 135 22.02 -30.81 -15.65
CA GLU A 135 21.00 -30.96 -14.60
C GLU A 135 19.99 -29.80 -14.58
N ASP A 136 20.43 -28.57 -14.88
CA ASP A 136 19.67 -27.36 -14.66
C ASP A 136 19.21 -26.64 -15.95
N GLN A 137 19.64 -27.11 -17.13
CA GLN A 137 19.34 -26.42 -18.39
C GLN A 137 18.58 -27.30 -19.38
N TYR A 138 17.45 -26.76 -19.86
CA TYR A 138 16.60 -27.35 -20.89
C TYR A 138 16.48 -26.44 -22.08
N ARG A 139 16.51 -27.02 -23.26
CA ARG A 139 16.17 -26.32 -24.49
C ARG A 139 15.17 -27.12 -25.29
N LEU A 140 14.01 -26.51 -25.53
CA LEU A 140 12.91 -27.10 -26.26
C LEU A 140 12.76 -26.46 -27.65
N LYS A 141 12.56 -27.27 -28.67
CA LYS A 141 12.15 -26.85 -30.01
C LYS A 141 10.65 -26.99 -30.18
N GLN A 142 10.04 -25.97 -30.83
CA GLN A 142 8.57 -25.90 -30.99
C GLN A 142 7.84 -26.10 -29.67
N ALA A 143 8.30 -25.33 -28.68
CA ALA A 143 7.84 -25.48 -27.31
C ALA A 143 6.44 -24.94 -27.11
N ARG A 144 5.67 -25.63 -26.29
CA ARG A 144 4.40 -25.17 -25.70
C ARG A 144 4.57 -25.09 -24.19
N TYR A 145 4.03 -24.03 -23.57
CA TYR A 145 4.05 -23.83 -22.11
C TYR A 145 2.75 -23.22 -21.61
N THR A 146 2.25 -23.69 -20.48
CA THR A 146 1.08 -23.16 -19.79
C THR A 146 1.18 -23.40 -18.29
N THR A 147 0.50 -22.58 -17.45
CA THR A 147 0.28 -22.83 -16.02
C THR A 147 -1.11 -23.41 -15.74
N CYS A 148 -1.93 -23.66 -16.78
CA CYS A 148 -3.23 -24.28 -16.63
C CYS A 148 -3.10 -25.74 -16.17
N GLN A 149 -4.10 -26.24 -15.44
CA GLN A 149 -4.14 -27.65 -14.99
C GLN A 149 -4.23 -28.60 -16.18
N VAL A 150 -3.86 -29.85 -15.95
CA VAL A 150 -3.94 -30.90 -16.98
C VAL A 150 -5.40 -31.06 -17.42
N GLY A 151 -5.62 -31.01 -18.73
CA GLY A 151 -6.96 -31.08 -19.33
C GLY A 151 -7.64 -29.73 -19.55
N ASP A 152 -7.00 -28.64 -19.06
CA ASP A 152 -7.45 -27.27 -19.31
C ASP A 152 -6.32 -26.51 -20.03
N ASP A 153 -6.50 -26.21 -21.31
CA ASP A 153 -5.53 -25.49 -22.14
C ASP A 153 -6.10 -24.12 -22.58
N ASP A 154 -6.82 -23.46 -21.68
CA ASP A 154 -7.44 -22.16 -21.92
C ASP A 154 -6.45 -21.13 -22.46
N TRP A 155 -5.19 -21.18 -22.02
CA TRP A 155 -4.12 -20.40 -22.60
C TRP A 155 -2.80 -21.17 -22.65
N TYR A 156 -1.98 -20.87 -23.63
CA TYR A 156 -0.61 -21.35 -23.73
C TYR A 156 0.24 -20.41 -24.58
N ILE A 157 1.55 -20.46 -24.37
CA ILE A 157 2.52 -19.89 -25.31
C ILE A 157 3.03 -21.00 -26.23
N HIS A 158 3.24 -20.65 -27.47
CA HIS A 158 3.98 -21.44 -28.45
C HIS A 158 5.24 -20.67 -28.83
N ALA A 159 6.39 -21.31 -28.79
CA ALA A 159 7.69 -20.71 -29.10
C ALA A 159 8.49 -21.60 -30.06
N SER A 160 9.25 -21.00 -30.99
CA SER A 160 10.16 -21.77 -31.82
C SER A 160 11.28 -22.41 -31.02
N ASP A 161 11.76 -21.69 -30.02
CA ASP A 161 12.80 -22.11 -29.09
C ASP A 161 12.43 -21.62 -27.67
N LEU A 162 12.53 -22.51 -26.69
CA LEU A 162 12.38 -22.20 -25.28
C LEU A 162 13.58 -22.76 -24.51
N THR A 163 14.35 -21.91 -23.87
CA THR A 163 15.41 -22.31 -22.94
C THR A 163 14.94 -22.06 -21.50
N ILE A 164 15.06 -23.07 -20.66
CA ILE A 164 14.72 -23.02 -19.24
C ILE A 164 16.03 -23.22 -18.45
N ASP A 165 16.40 -22.27 -17.62
CA ASP A 165 17.51 -22.34 -16.68
C ASP A 165 16.89 -22.48 -15.26
N LYS A 166 16.92 -23.67 -14.70
CA LYS A 166 16.32 -23.99 -13.39
C LYS A 166 17.14 -23.34 -12.25
N ALA A 167 18.45 -23.34 -12.34
CA ALA A 167 19.31 -22.72 -11.33
C ALA A 167 19.03 -21.22 -11.18
N LYS A 168 18.85 -20.51 -12.31
CA LYS A 168 18.47 -19.09 -12.33
C LYS A 168 16.95 -18.88 -12.29
N LYS A 169 16.16 -19.94 -12.38
CA LYS A 169 14.68 -19.91 -12.43
C LYS A 169 14.14 -18.99 -13.53
N VAL A 170 14.68 -19.12 -14.74
CA VAL A 170 14.41 -18.25 -15.88
C VAL A 170 14.08 -19.06 -17.12
N GLY A 171 13.03 -18.60 -17.83
CA GLY A 171 12.73 -19.02 -19.20
C GLY A 171 13.05 -17.90 -20.20
N THR A 172 13.64 -18.28 -21.35
CA THR A 172 13.85 -17.40 -22.50
C THR A 172 13.23 -18.07 -23.73
N ALA A 173 12.32 -17.37 -24.37
CA ALA A 173 11.61 -17.89 -25.56
C ALA A 173 11.78 -16.97 -26.75
N ARG A 174 11.82 -17.55 -27.97
CA ARG A 174 11.93 -16.83 -29.24
C ARG A 174 10.75 -17.14 -30.14
N ASN A 175 10.33 -16.15 -30.94
CA ASN A 175 9.17 -16.23 -31.84
C ASN A 175 7.95 -16.75 -31.09
N VAL A 176 7.59 -16.06 -30.03
CA VAL A 176 6.52 -16.45 -29.10
C VAL A 176 5.18 -15.97 -29.62
N THR A 177 4.22 -16.88 -29.72
CA THR A 177 2.79 -16.56 -29.89
C THR A 177 2.04 -16.94 -28.63
N VAL A 178 1.26 -16.01 -28.09
CA VAL A 178 0.36 -16.26 -26.95
C VAL A 178 -1.00 -16.61 -27.51
N HIS A 179 -1.51 -17.77 -27.11
CA HIS A 179 -2.82 -18.28 -27.50
C HIS A 179 -3.78 -18.21 -26.32
N PHE A 180 -4.99 -17.78 -26.57
CA PHE A 180 -6.10 -17.82 -25.64
C PHE A 180 -7.30 -18.48 -26.31
N LYS A 181 -7.78 -19.59 -25.76
CA LYS A 181 -8.84 -20.43 -26.40
C LYS A 181 -8.46 -20.80 -27.84
N ASP A 182 -7.22 -21.23 -28.03
CA ASP A 182 -6.62 -21.59 -29.33
C ASP A 182 -6.47 -20.45 -30.36
N VAL A 183 -6.87 -19.21 -30.00
CA VAL A 183 -6.74 -18.05 -30.88
C VAL A 183 -5.39 -17.36 -30.56
N PRO A 184 -4.47 -17.26 -31.55
CA PRO A 184 -3.24 -16.47 -31.37
C PRO A 184 -3.61 -14.97 -31.36
N PHE A 185 -3.27 -14.25 -30.29
CA PHE A 185 -3.65 -12.85 -30.16
C PHE A 185 -2.48 -11.90 -29.88
N LEU A 186 -1.30 -12.44 -29.50
CA LEU A 186 -0.10 -11.65 -29.26
C LEU A 186 1.12 -12.38 -29.80
N TYR A 187 1.97 -11.67 -30.57
CA TYR A 187 3.25 -12.14 -31.03
C TYR A 187 4.37 -11.31 -30.42
N LEU A 188 5.41 -12.00 -29.90
CA LEU A 188 6.61 -11.40 -29.33
C LEU A 188 7.84 -12.06 -30.01
N PRO A 189 8.72 -11.31 -30.65
CA PRO A 189 9.92 -11.90 -31.26
C PRO A 189 10.85 -12.53 -30.24
N TRP A 190 10.80 -12.01 -29.00
CA TRP A 190 11.58 -12.49 -27.87
C TRP A 190 10.83 -12.21 -26.55
N MET A 191 10.89 -13.17 -25.63
CA MET A 191 10.28 -13.10 -24.32
C MET A 191 11.21 -13.72 -23.29
N ASN A 192 11.33 -13.08 -22.12
CA ASN A 192 12.07 -13.58 -20.99
C ASN A 192 11.15 -13.52 -19.75
N PHE A 193 11.03 -14.62 -19.02
CA PHE A 193 10.15 -14.71 -17.86
C PHE A 193 10.85 -15.44 -16.71
N SER A 194 10.44 -15.14 -15.47
CA SER A 194 10.97 -15.73 -14.26
C SER A 194 9.90 -16.61 -13.60
N PHE A 195 10.27 -17.80 -13.19
CA PHE A 195 9.40 -18.71 -12.45
C PHE A 195 9.37 -18.40 -10.93
N SER A 196 10.30 -17.59 -10.43
CA SER A 196 10.46 -17.31 -8.99
C SER A 196 10.07 -15.89 -8.59
N GLY A 197 9.42 -15.15 -9.49
CA GLY A 197 9.11 -13.75 -9.24
C GLY A 197 10.32 -12.80 -9.23
N GLN A 198 11.52 -13.26 -9.65
CA GLN A 198 12.70 -12.41 -9.77
C GLN A 198 12.51 -11.37 -10.87
N ARG A 199 13.02 -10.16 -10.61
CA ARG A 199 12.99 -9.07 -11.59
C ARG A 199 13.92 -9.32 -12.77
N LYS A 200 13.41 -9.12 -13.99
CA LYS A 200 14.17 -9.31 -15.23
C LYS A 200 13.91 -8.22 -16.25
N THR A 201 14.96 -7.85 -16.96
CA THR A 201 14.87 -6.93 -18.11
C THR A 201 14.05 -7.56 -19.23
N GLY A 202 13.08 -6.82 -19.76
CA GLY A 202 12.26 -7.26 -20.90
C GLY A 202 11.05 -6.37 -21.15
N LEU A 203 10.36 -6.67 -22.25
CA LEU A 203 9.08 -6.05 -22.55
C LEU A 203 8.01 -6.58 -21.58
N LEU A 204 7.23 -5.66 -21.03
CA LEU A 204 6.04 -6.00 -20.28
C LEU A 204 4.83 -6.07 -21.22
N ALA A 205 3.73 -6.63 -20.73
CA ALA A 205 2.51 -6.73 -21.50
C ALA A 205 2.02 -5.36 -21.98
N PRO A 206 1.60 -5.24 -23.24
CA PRO A 206 1.06 -3.99 -23.75
C PRO A 206 -0.26 -3.63 -23.09
N VAL A 207 -0.51 -2.34 -22.95
CA VAL A 207 -1.72 -1.76 -22.39
C VAL A 207 -2.47 -1.05 -23.51
N PHE A 208 -3.76 -1.38 -23.69
CA PHE A 208 -4.63 -0.75 -24.66
C PHE A 208 -5.71 0.06 -23.96
N GLY A 209 -6.03 1.23 -24.47
CA GLY A 209 -7.04 2.10 -23.91
C GLY A 209 -7.78 2.91 -24.98
N ASN A 210 -8.88 3.52 -24.57
CA ASN A 210 -9.58 4.51 -25.38
C ASN A 210 -10.20 5.54 -24.43
N THR A 211 -9.88 6.80 -24.64
CA THR A 211 -10.44 7.91 -23.88
C THR A 211 -10.95 9.00 -24.82
N ALA A 212 -11.94 9.76 -24.38
CA ALA A 212 -12.45 10.87 -25.16
C ALA A 212 -11.39 11.94 -25.46
N ARG A 213 -10.36 12.06 -24.59
CA ARG A 213 -9.31 13.08 -24.63
C ARG A 213 -8.11 12.70 -25.47
N SER A 214 -7.69 11.45 -25.38
CA SER A 214 -6.48 10.94 -26.05
C SER A 214 -6.79 10.08 -27.28
N GLY A 215 -8.04 9.66 -27.45
CA GLY A 215 -8.45 8.70 -28.48
C GLY A 215 -8.01 7.27 -28.14
N ALA A 216 -7.79 6.47 -29.18
CA ALA A 216 -7.21 5.14 -28.99
C ALA A 216 -5.76 5.25 -28.53
N GLU A 217 -5.40 4.41 -27.56
CA GLU A 217 -4.08 4.42 -26.92
C GLU A 217 -3.47 3.03 -26.90
N VAL A 218 -2.15 2.97 -27.13
CA VAL A 218 -1.34 1.78 -26.90
C VAL A 218 -0.07 2.16 -26.17
N SER A 219 0.25 1.42 -25.12
CA SER A 219 1.50 1.57 -24.36
C SER A 219 2.24 0.26 -24.31
N VAL A 220 3.55 0.26 -24.53
CA VAL A 220 4.40 -0.94 -24.48
C VAL A 220 5.53 -0.70 -23.51
N PRO A 221 5.37 -1.05 -22.22
CA PRO A 221 6.43 -0.82 -21.24
C PRO A 221 7.62 -1.74 -21.46
N PHE A 222 8.83 -1.18 -21.33
CA PHE A 222 10.09 -1.90 -21.27
C PHE A 222 10.66 -1.75 -19.87
N TYR A 223 10.74 -2.86 -19.14
CA TYR A 223 11.37 -2.90 -17.82
C TYR A 223 12.85 -3.21 -17.94
N TRP A 224 13.67 -2.39 -17.33
CA TRP A 224 15.13 -2.52 -17.30
C TRP A 224 15.61 -2.78 -15.87
N ASN A 225 15.98 -4.02 -15.57
CA ASN A 225 16.62 -4.41 -14.32
C ASN A 225 18.11 -4.06 -14.41
N ILE A 226 18.47 -2.82 -14.06
CA ILE A 226 19.82 -2.29 -14.19
C ILE A 226 20.77 -2.99 -13.21
N ALA A 227 20.33 -3.11 -11.95
CA ALA A 227 21.04 -3.75 -10.85
C ALA A 227 20.03 -4.24 -9.79
N PRO A 228 20.44 -5.04 -8.79
CA PRO A 228 19.55 -5.49 -7.73
C PRO A 228 18.83 -4.35 -7.00
N ASN A 229 19.43 -3.17 -6.98
CA ASN A 229 18.94 -1.99 -6.26
C ASN A 229 18.59 -0.80 -7.16
N TYR A 230 18.66 -0.96 -8.49
CA TYR A 230 18.26 0.05 -9.49
C TYR A 230 17.43 -0.59 -10.57
N ASP A 231 16.31 0.02 -10.90
CA ASP A 231 15.52 -0.38 -12.07
C ASP A 231 14.89 0.84 -12.76
N ALA A 232 14.52 0.63 -14.01
CA ALA A 232 13.79 1.61 -14.79
C ALA A 232 12.67 0.94 -15.58
N THR A 233 11.59 1.69 -15.81
CA THR A 233 10.55 1.31 -16.76
C THR A 233 10.38 2.45 -17.76
N ILE A 234 10.56 2.15 -19.04
CA ILE A 234 10.38 3.10 -20.15
C ILE A 234 9.14 2.69 -20.90
N THR A 235 8.14 3.56 -20.96
CA THR A 235 6.83 3.25 -21.55
C THR A 235 6.50 4.24 -22.66
N PRO A 236 6.81 3.94 -23.91
CA PRO A 236 6.23 4.66 -25.04
C PRO A 236 4.70 4.42 -25.04
N ARG A 237 3.94 5.51 -25.08
CA ARG A 237 2.47 5.56 -25.12
C ARG A 237 2.03 6.36 -26.34
N TYR A 238 1.50 5.69 -27.31
CA TYR A 238 0.90 6.33 -28.48
C TYR A 238 -0.57 6.64 -28.24
N MET A 239 -0.97 7.87 -28.51
CA MET A 239 -2.32 8.40 -28.39
C MET A 239 -2.77 8.93 -29.73
N SER A 240 -3.84 8.39 -30.33
CA SER A 240 -4.27 8.72 -31.70
C SER A 240 -4.61 10.21 -31.89
N LYS A 241 -5.00 10.93 -30.83
CA LYS A 241 -5.33 12.36 -30.90
C LYS A 241 -4.18 13.28 -30.44
N ARG A 242 -3.14 12.75 -29.75
CA ARG A 242 -2.13 13.57 -29.10
C ARG A 242 -0.70 13.25 -29.50
N GLY A 243 -0.45 12.09 -30.12
CA GLY A 243 0.89 11.68 -30.54
C GLY A 243 1.57 10.75 -29.54
N LEU A 244 2.91 10.71 -29.59
CA LEU A 244 3.74 9.78 -28.84
C LEU A 244 4.28 10.44 -27.55
N MET A 245 3.95 9.82 -26.42
CA MET A 245 4.40 10.20 -25.08
C MET A 245 5.34 9.13 -24.53
N PHE A 246 6.33 9.52 -23.76
CA PHE A 246 7.21 8.63 -23.01
C PHE A 246 6.94 8.80 -21.52
N ASN A 247 6.45 7.74 -20.88
CA ASN A 247 6.32 7.68 -19.43
C ASN A 247 7.50 6.87 -18.89
N ASN A 248 8.37 7.51 -18.13
CA ASN A 248 9.59 6.91 -17.62
C ASN A 248 9.55 6.88 -16.10
N GLU A 249 9.88 5.74 -15.53
CA GLU A 249 10.05 5.54 -14.10
C GLU A 249 11.45 5.01 -13.84
N PHE A 250 12.16 5.63 -12.90
CA PHE A 250 13.43 5.17 -12.40
C PHE A 250 13.35 5.02 -10.88
N ARG A 251 13.76 3.87 -10.34
CA ARG A 251 13.73 3.57 -8.90
C ARG A 251 15.10 3.14 -8.42
N TYR A 252 15.42 3.53 -7.21
CA TYR A 252 16.65 3.13 -6.54
C TYR A 252 16.44 2.89 -5.05
N LEU A 253 17.19 1.94 -4.50
CA LEU A 253 17.12 1.55 -3.09
C LEU A 253 18.53 1.21 -2.61
N GLY A 254 19.07 1.99 -1.69
CA GLY A 254 20.30 1.72 -0.95
C GLY A 254 20.01 1.26 0.47
N GLN A 255 21.06 1.06 1.26
CA GLN A 255 20.91 0.65 2.67
C GLN A 255 20.25 1.73 3.51
N SER A 256 20.54 3.01 3.25
CA SER A 256 20.04 4.16 4.02
C SER A 256 19.22 5.13 3.19
N LEU A 257 19.00 4.86 1.91
CA LEU A 257 18.29 5.77 1.00
C LEU A 257 17.45 5.01 0.00
N GLY A 258 16.39 5.65 -0.46
CA GLY A 258 15.54 5.13 -1.51
C GLY A 258 14.78 6.25 -2.20
N GLY A 259 14.45 6.03 -3.47
CA GLY A 259 13.70 7.03 -4.21
C GLY A 259 13.20 6.56 -5.55
N GLN A 260 12.40 7.43 -6.15
CA GLN A 260 11.72 7.22 -7.42
C GLN A 260 11.66 8.54 -8.19
N LEU A 261 12.01 8.47 -9.46
CA LEU A 261 11.83 9.55 -10.43
C LEU A 261 10.82 9.08 -11.48
N MET A 262 9.74 9.82 -11.65
CA MET A 262 8.82 9.69 -12.79
C MET A 262 9.00 10.91 -13.70
N LEU A 263 9.22 10.66 -14.98
CA LEU A 263 9.39 11.67 -16.00
C LEU A 263 8.54 11.33 -17.21
N ASP A 264 7.50 12.10 -17.40
CA ASP A 264 6.59 11.99 -18.53
C ASP A 264 6.92 13.09 -19.54
N ILE A 265 7.07 12.75 -20.81
CA ILE A 265 7.36 13.70 -21.88
C ILE A 265 6.49 13.37 -23.09
N LEU A 266 5.70 14.35 -23.53
CA LEU A 266 4.99 14.39 -24.80
C LEU A 266 5.64 15.47 -25.66
N PRO A 267 6.57 15.12 -26.57
CA PRO A 267 7.37 16.12 -27.31
C PRO A 267 6.54 17.04 -28.19
N ASP A 268 5.45 16.50 -28.74
CA ASP A 268 4.51 17.24 -29.59
C ASP A 268 3.08 16.77 -29.29
N ASP A 269 2.30 17.57 -28.58
CA ASP A 269 0.89 17.30 -28.38
C ASP A 269 0.10 17.83 -29.58
N LEU A 270 -0.37 16.96 -30.44
CA LEU A 270 -1.11 17.30 -31.67
C LEU A 270 -2.36 18.17 -31.45
N ILE A 271 -2.81 18.36 -30.21
CA ILE A 271 -3.94 19.24 -29.88
C ILE A 271 -3.48 20.64 -29.50
N THR A 272 -2.37 20.75 -28.73
CA THR A 272 -1.87 22.05 -28.24
C THR A 272 -0.70 22.58 -29.06
N ASN A 273 -0.04 21.73 -29.85
CA ASN A 273 1.19 22.01 -30.61
C ASN A 273 2.34 22.46 -29.69
N GLU A 274 2.41 21.88 -28.48
CA GLU A 274 3.41 22.20 -27.48
C GLU A 274 4.04 20.92 -26.91
N THR A 275 5.30 21.03 -26.47
CA THR A 275 5.92 19.98 -25.63
C THR A 275 5.34 20.03 -24.25
N ARG A 276 4.81 18.89 -23.79
CA ARG A 276 4.23 18.76 -22.46
C ARG A 276 4.98 17.75 -21.61
N TYR A 277 5.19 18.06 -20.35
CA TYR A 277 5.91 17.19 -19.44
C TYR A 277 5.34 17.20 -18.02
N GLY A 278 5.56 16.08 -17.32
CA GLY A 278 5.31 15.92 -15.89
C GLY A 278 6.53 15.33 -15.22
N VAL A 279 6.90 15.86 -14.06
CA VAL A 279 8.00 15.35 -13.24
C VAL A 279 7.49 15.08 -11.83
N THR A 280 7.78 13.90 -11.31
CA THR A 280 7.61 13.57 -9.89
C THR A 280 8.89 12.92 -9.40
N PHE A 281 9.50 13.52 -8.38
CA PHE A 281 10.69 12.97 -7.73
C PHE A 281 10.42 12.80 -6.23
N SER A 282 10.66 11.62 -5.72
CA SER A 282 10.57 11.29 -4.29
C SER A 282 11.85 10.62 -3.84
N HIS A 283 12.45 11.15 -2.78
CA HIS A 283 13.66 10.63 -2.17
C HIS A 283 13.52 10.64 -0.65
N ASN A 284 13.95 9.54 -0.02
CA ASN A 284 14.04 9.43 1.43
C ASN A 284 15.42 8.90 1.78
N GLN A 285 16.02 9.48 2.83
CA GLN A 285 17.35 9.10 3.28
C GLN A 285 17.43 9.07 4.80
N TRP A 286 17.93 7.98 5.34
CA TRP A 286 18.35 7.88 6.73
C TRP A 286 19.79 8.39 6.85
N LEU A 287 19.97 9.51 7.58
CA LEU A 287 21.28 10.17 7.74
C LEU A 287 22.05 9.69 8.98
N GLY A 288 21.45 8.79 9.77
CA GLY A 288 22.01 8.29 11.01
C GLY A 288 21.78 9.23 12.21
N ASN A 289 22.09 8.73 13.41
CA ASN A 289 22.02 9.49 14.67
C ASN A 289 20.68 10.23 14.88
N GLY A 290 19.56 9.63 14.48
CA GLY A 290 18.22 10.21 14.61
C GLY A 290 17.82 11.20 13.51
N TRP A 291 18.67 11.44 12.51
CA TRP A 291 18.37 12.31 11.37
C TRP A 291 17.80 11.56 10.18
N MET A 292 16.80 12.13 9.56
CA MET A 292 16.15 11.67 8.33
C MET A 292 15.97 12.85 7.37
N GLY A 293 16.25 12.61 6.09
CA GLY A 293 16.00 13.56 5.00
C GLY A 293 14.92 13.04 4.06
N SER A 294 14.06 13.92 3.55
CA SER A 294 13.16 13.60 2.44
C SER A 294 13.03 14.75 1.47
N LEU A 295 12.89 14.41 0.18
CA LEU A 295 12.65 15.36 -0.90
C LEU A 295 11.47 14.85 -1.72
N HIS A 296 10.47 15.70 -1.91
CA HIS A 296 9.34 15.44 -2.78
C HIS A 296 9.12 16.64 -3.71
N TYR A 297 9.25 16.40 -5.01
CA TYR A 297 9.17 17.44 -6.02
C TYR A 297 8.20 17.02 -7.12
N GLU A 298 7.17 17.82 -7.34
CA GLU A 298 6.22 17.66 -8.44
C GLU A 298 6.16 18.91 -9.31
N ARG A 299 6.15 18.71 -10.63
CA ARG A 299 6.00 19.79 -11.60
C ARG A 299 5.31 19.31 -12.87
N ALA A 300 4.48 20.14 -13.44
CA ALA A 300 3.88 19.96 -14.77
C ALA A 300 4.16 21.13 -15.68
N SER A 301 4.19 20.91 -16.99
CA SER A 301 4.40 21.92 -18.01
C SER A 301 3.33 23.02 -17.99
N ASP A 302 2.09 22.62 -17.74
CA ASP A 302 0.92 23.49 -17.82
C ASP A 302 -0.19 23.06 -16.85
N SER A 303 -1.15 23.95 -16.63
CA SER A 303 -2.27 23.76 -15.69
C SER A 303 -3.26 22.65 -16.10
N ASN A 304 -3.27 22.26 -17.36
CA ASN A 304 -4.20 21.27 -17.90
C ASN A 304 -3.56 19.87 -18.02
N TYR A 305 -2.26 19.76 -17.73
CA TYR A 305 -1.48 18.55 -17.93
C TYR A 305 -2.17 17.31 -17.35
N PHE A 306 -2.46 17.30 -16.05
CA PHE A 306 -3.09 16.13 -15.41
C PHE A 306 -4.53 15.90 -15.86
N ARG A 307 -5.27 16.97 -16.11
CA ARG A 307 -6.64 16.88 -16.61
C ARG A 307 -6.69 16.19 -17.96
N ASP A 308 -5.72 16.45 -18.83
CA ASP A 308 -5.72 15.98 -20.21
C ASP A 308 -5.05 14.61 -20.39
N LEU A 309 -3.99 14.31 -19.64
CA LEU A 309 -3.08 13.19 -19.88
C LEU A 309 -3.14 12.12 -18.80
N ALA A 310 -3.67 12.42 -17.59
CA ALA A 310 -3.74 11.44 -16.52
C ALA A 310 -4.84 10.40 -16.74
N ASN A 311 -4.52 9.14 -16.39
CA ASN A 311 -5.39 7.99 -16.56
C ASN A 311 -6.20 7.64 -15.30
N ASN A 312 -6.02 8.39 -14.19
CA ASN A 312 -6.75 8.12 -12.95
C ASN A 312 -7.28 9.42 -12.29
N VAL A 313 -8.33 9.23 -11.48
CA VAL A 313 -9.05 10.29 -10.77
C VAL A 313 -8.17 11.09 -9.83
N ALA A 314 -7.30 10.43 -9.09
CA ALA A 314 -6.47 11.07 -8.08
C ALA A 314 -5.52 12.13 -8.68
N PHE A 315 -5.10 11.94 -9.93
CA PHE A 315 -4.27 12.93 -10.63
C PHE A 315 -5.08 14.02 -11.32
N THR A 316 -6.26 13.71 -11.86
CA THR A 316 -7.09 14.73 -12.56
C THR A 316 -7.66 15.81 -11.65
N SER A 317 -7.76 15.55 -10.35
CA SER A 317 -8.24 16.50 -9.33
C SER A 317 -7.12 17.27 -8.61
N ARG A 318 -5.85 17.05 -8.97
CA ARG A 318 -4.72 17.78 -8.35
C ARG A 318 -4.74 19.25 -8.75
N THR A 319 -4.68 20.10 -7.75
CA THR A 319 -4.63 21.57 -7.92
C THR A 319 -3.28 22.15 -7.50
N ASN A 320 -2.64 21.58 -6.48
CA ASN A 320 -1.36 22.04 -5.96
C ASN A 320 -0.33 20.90 -6.02
N LEU A 321 0.76 21.12 -6.73
CA LEU A 321 1.88 20.19 -6.87
C LEU A 321 2.96 20.58 -5.85
N PRO A 322 3.21 19.78 -4.82
CA PRO A 322 4.16 20.10 -3.78
C PRO A 322 5.61 20.00 -4.26
N GLN A 323 6.42 20.93 -3.81
CA GLN A 323 7.87 20.94 -3.98
C GLN A 323 8.43 21.17 -2.58
N GLN A 324 8.90 20.11 -1.94
CA GLN A 324 9.29 20.18 -0.53
C GLN A 324 10.52 19.36 -0.22
N ALA A 325 11.33 19.88 0.70
CA ALA A 325 12.46 19.18 1.30
C ALA A 325 12.30 19.24 2.84
N ILE A 326 12.54 18.11 3.47
CA ILE A 326 12.45 17.97 4.93
C ILE A 326 13.76 17.38 5.44
N ALA A 327 14.29 17.98 6.51
CA ALA A 327 15.30 17.38 7.36
C ALA A 327 14.72 17.27 8.78
N ALA A 328 14.60 16.06 9.29
CA ALA A 328 13.99 15.78 10.58
C ALA A 328 14.98 15.06 11.50
N TYR A 329 15.00 15.48 12.75
CA TYR A 329 15.73 14.84 13.82
C TYR A 329 14.77 14.35 14.89
N SER A 330 15.00 13.16 15.41
CA SER A 330 14.30 12.63 16.58
C SER A 330 15.29 11.92 17.49
N GLY A 331 15.27 12.28 18.78
CA GLY A 331 16.20 11.72 19.74
C GLY A 331 15.67 11.77 21.18
N GLY A 332 16.39 11.11 22.08
CA GLY A 332 16.12 11.15 23.52
C GLY A 332 16.67 12.43 24.17
N LEU A 333 15.97 12.92 25.17
CA LEU A 333 16.42 14.03 26.06
C LEU A 333 16.67 13.46 27.46
N GLY A 334 17.75 12.68 27.61
CA GLY A 334 18.04 11.92 28.83
C GLY A 334 16.97 10.84 29.10
N HIS A 335 16.82 10.42 30.39
CA HIS A 335 15.74 9.53 30.78
C HIS A 335 14.38 10.23 30.64
N ASP A 336 13.36 9.54 30.13
CA ASP A 336 11.97 10.00 30.07
C ASP A 336 11.75 11.33 29.30
N GLY A 337 12.64 11.65 28.38
CA GLY A 337 12.49 12.83 27.52
C GLY A 337 12.70 12.54 26.05
N SER A 338 12.05 13.32 25.19
CA SER A 338 12.23 13.27 23.74
C SER A 338 12.36 14.68 23.17
N ILE A 339 13.12 14.78 22.09
CA ILE A 339 13.26 16.01 21.31
C ILE A 339 13.11 15.68 19.84
N SER A 340 12.34 16.49 19.14
CA SER A 340 12.21 16.42 17.67
C SER A 340 12.44 17.81 17.07
N PHE A 341 13.20 17.84 15.99
CA PHE A 341 13.47 19.05 15.23
C PHE A 341 13.20 18.79 13.77
N ASN A 342 12.49 19.69 13.10
CA ASN A 342 12.12 19.57 11.70
C ASN A 342 12.41 20.87 10.97
N ILE A 343 13.10 20.77 9.84
CA ILE A 343 13.33 21.83 8.86
C ILE A 343 12.51 21.49 7.63
N LEU A 344 11.54 22.33 7.28
CA LEU A 344 10.73 22.20 6.08
C LEU A 344 10.99 23.37 5.14
N MET A 345 11.33 23.06 3.89
CA MET A 345 11.31 23.97 2.76
C MET A 345 10.16 23.56 1.84
N GLN A 346 9.13 24.38 1.65
CA GLN A 346 7.94 24.01 0.89
C GLN A 346 7.44 25.16 0.02
N GLN A 347 7.16 24.82 -1.23
CA GLN A 347 6.40 25.65 -2.16
C GLN A 347 5.51 24.78 -3.04
N PHE A 348 4.65 25.42 -3.83
CA PHE A 348 3.69 24.72 -4.68
C PHE A 348 3.70 25.31 -6.09
N GLN A 349 3.54 24.44 -7.10
CA GLN A 349 3.01 24.86 -8.39
C GLN A 349 1.49 24.68 -8.33
N THR A 350 0.74 25.78 -8.36
CA THR A 350 -0.73 25.75 -8.38
C THR A 350 -1.21 25.68 -9.82
N LEU A 351 -1.98 24.66 -10.14
CA LEU A 351 -2.60 24.47 -11.45
C LEU A 351 -3.91 25.25 -11.49
N GLN A 352 -3.93 26.34 -12.22
CA GLN A 352 -5.09 27.23 -12.31
C GLN A 352 -6.10 26.74 -13.36
N ASP A 353 -7.38 26.71 -13.00
CA ASP A 353 -8.47 26.61 -13.98
C ASP A 353 -9.04 28.02 -14.19
N PRO A 354 -9.07 28.55 -15.42
CA PRO A 354 -9.63 29.91 -15.69
C PRO A 354 -11.09 30.06 -15.25
N ARG A 355 -11.84 28.98 -15.10
CA ARG A 355 -13.24 29.00 -14.69
C ARG A 355 -13.43 28.92 -13.16
N ALA A 356 -12.41 28.48 -12.43
CA ALA A 356 -12.43 28.30 -10.99
C ALA A 356 -11.02 28.58 -10.44
N THR A 357 -10.65 29.87 -10.41
CA THR A 357 -9.36 30.28 -9.89
C THR A 357 -9.27 30.01 -8.39
N ILE A 358 -8.14 29.48 -7.95
CA ILE A 358 -7.86 29.19 -6.55
C ILE A 358 -6.68 30.01 -6.05
N VAL A 359 -6.72 30.39 -4.77
CA VAL A 359 -5.59 31.04 -4.12
C VAL A 359 -4.49 30.01 -3.90
N SER A 360 -3.26 30.32 -4.33
CA SER A 360 -2.11 29.47 -4.10
C SER A 360 -1.81 29.36 -2.60
N PRO A 361 -1.36 28.21 -2.09
CA PRO A 361 -0.91 28.11 -0.71
C PRO A 361 0.34 28.96 -0.46
N TYR A 362 0.53 29.42 0.77
CA TYR A 362 1.77 30.08 1.18
C TYR A 362 2.98 29.16 0.98
N LYS A 363 4.07 29.74 0.51
CA LYS A 363 5.40 29.12 0.59
C LYS A 363 5.89 29.20 2.04
N ARG A 364 6.61 28.16 2.48
CA ARG A 364 7.26 28.10 3.78
C ARG A 364 8.76 27.87 3.56
N LEU A 365 9.57 28.93 3.63
CA LEU A 365 10.96 28.94 3.17
C LEU A 365 11.87 29.72 4.12
N PRO A 366 12.35 29.12 5.24
CA PRO A 366 12.04 27.80 5.79
C PRO A 366 10.93 27.83 6.86
N GLN A 367 10.49 26.64 7.29
CA GLN A 367 9.81 26.43 8.55
C GLN A 367 10.68 25.54 9.44
N LEU A 368 10.96 26.01 10.65
CA LEU A 368 11.68 25.28 11.71
C LEU A 368 10.67 24.93 12.80
N THR A 369 10.58 23.66 13.15
CA THR A 369 9.71 23.18 14.22
C THR A 369 10.55 22.42 15.23
N LEU A 370 10.49 22.83 16.51
CA LEU A 370 11.13 22.15 17.63
C LEU A 370 10.07 21.75 18.65
N ASN A 371 10.00 20.45 18.95
CA ASN A 371 9.21 19.95 20.05
C ASN A 371 10.14 19.22 21.03
N ALA A 372 9.95 19.48 22.30
CA ALA A 372 10.68 18.81 23.36
C ALA A 372 9.73 18.45 24.49
N THR A 373 9.88 17.25 25.02
CA THR A 373 9.13 16.77 26.17
C THR A 373 10.10 16.23 27.21
N LYS A 374 9.82 16.50 28.48
CA LYS A 374 10.57 15.95 29.62
C LYS A 374 9.56 15.53 30.66
N ARG A 375 9.52 14.24 30.97
CA ARG A 375 8.55 13.67 31.92
C ARG A 375 9.16 13.48 33.28
N ASN A 376 8.32 13.54 34.33
CA ASN A 376 8.63 13.17 35.69
C ASN A 376 9.86 13.90 36.29
N VAL A 377 9.99 15.21 36.05
CA VAL A 377 10.99 16.04 36.70
C VAL A 377 10.39 16.53 38.01
N TYR A 378 10.72 15.87 39.11
CA TYR A 378 10.10 16.09 40.42
C TYR A 378 8.57 15.99 40.41
N GLY A 379 8.04 15.05 39.63
CA GLY A 379 6.58 14.84 39.46
C GLY A 379 5.92 15.75 38.43
N LEU A 380 6.68 16.60 37.75
CA LEU A 380 6.20 17.53 36.72
C LEU A 380 6.57 17.03 35.31
N ASP A 381 5.69 17.25 34.36
CA ASP A 381 5.95 17.08 32.93
C ASP A 381 6.09 18.42 32.24
N PHE A 382 7.16 18.59 31.49
CA PHE A 382 7.45 19.79 30.72
C PHE A 382 7.30 19.51 29.24
N ASP A 383 6.58 20.37 28.52
CA ASP A 383 6.41 20.31 27.06
C ASP A 383 6.78 21.68 26.47
N LEU A 384 7.49 21.66 25.36
CA LEU A 384 7.79 22.84 24.54
C LEU A 384 7.40 22.53 23.10
N ALA A 385 6.50 23.32 22.51
CA ALA A 385 6.28 23.38 21.08
C ALA A 385 6.74 24.74 20.55
N SER A 386 7.52 24.73 19.48
CA SER A 386 8.04 25.93 18.84
C SER A 386 7.99 25.82 17.34
N ASN A 387 7.59 26.92 16.70
CA ASN A 387 7.52 27.01 15.24
C ASN A 387 8.03 28.38 14.80
N TRP A 388 9.05 28.40 13.97
CA TRP A 388 9.55 29.60 13.30
C TRP A 388 9.38 29.40 11.78
N THR A 389 8.65 30.32 11.11
CA THR A 389 8.31 30.16 9.69
C THR A 389 8.41 31.49 8.96
N HIS A 390 9.08 31.45 7.81
CA HIS A 390 9.01 32.49 6.80
C HIS A 390 7.94 32.15 5.78
N PHE A 391 6.86 32.92 5.79
CA PHE A 391 5.76 32.82 4.82
C PHE A 391 5.96 33.79 3.67
N SER A 392 5.83 33.30 2.44
CA SER A 392 5.85 34.15 1.25
C SER A 392 4.73 33.77 0.29
N HIS A 393 4.10 34.78 -0.31
CA HIS A 393 2.99 34.64 -1.25
C HIS A 393 3.06 35.72 -2.32
N PRO A 394 2.73 35.42 -3.60
CA PRO A 394 2.85 36.41 -4.68
C PRO A 394 1.89 37.61 -4.58
N THR A 395 0.78 37.48 -3.84
CA THR A 395 -0.28 38.51 -3.78
C THR A 395 -0.82 38.77 -2.39
N LEU A 396 -0.52 37.93 -1.40
CA LEU A 396 -0.97 38.09 -0.01
C LEU A 396 0.17 38.58 0.87
N GLN A 397 -0.14 38.96 2.12
CA GLN A 397 0.80 39.44 3.11
C GLN A 397 1.94 38.43 3.37
N ASP A 398 3.19 38.84 3.20
CA ASP A 398 4.39 38.09 3.55
C ASP A 398 4.84 38.41 4.98
N GLY A 399 5.57 37.49 5.61
CA GLY A 399 6.15 37.76 6.91
C GLY A 399 6.80 36.56 7.59
N LEU A 400 7.48 36.87 8.68
CA LEU A 400 8.05 35.90 9.61
C LEU A 400 7.14 35.73 10.81
N ARG A 401 6.95 34.50 11.23
CA ARG A 401 6.25 34.15 12.47
C ARG A 401 7.15 33.27 13.36
N LEU A 402 7.26 33.65 14.63
CA LEU A 402 7.79 32.79 15.71
C LEU A 402 6.64 32.51 16.67
N ALA A 403 6.32 31.23 16.87
CA ALA A 403 5.37 30.77 17.86
C ALA A 403 6.09 29.86 18.89
N LEU A 404 5.85 30.10 20.18
CA LEU A 404 6.42 29.36 21.31
C LEU A 404 5.27 28.97 22.24
N TYR A 405 5.22 27.72 22.64
CA TYR A 405 4.25 27.21 23.60
C TYR A 405 4.95 26.30 24.64
N PRO A 406 5.65 26.86 25.65
CA PRO A 406 6.06 26.12 26.83
C PRO A 406 4.84 25.81 27.71
N SER A 407 4.80 24.61 28.29
CA SER A 407 3.76 24.20 29.23
C SER A 407 4.27 23.20 30.25
N VAL A 408 3.65 23.21 31.43
CA VAL A 408 3.95 22.32 32.56
C VAL A 408 2.67 21.64 32.99
N SER A 409 2.72 20.35 33.27
CA SER A 409 1.58 19.59 33.78
C SER A 409 1.99 18.67 34.94
N ILE A 410 1.02 18.34 35.79
CA ILE A 410 1.18 17.43 36.94
C ILE A 410 0.32 16.20 36.67
N PRO A 411 0.88 15.07 36.19
CA PRO A 411 0.12 13.86 35.93
C PRO A 411 -0.07 13.06 37.24
N LEU A 412 -1.17 13.28 37.91
CA LEU A 412 -1.59 12.47 39.06
C LEU A 412 -2.47 11.33 38.53
N GLN A 413 -1.93 10.09 38.51
CA GLN A 413 -2.65 8.95 37.95
C GLN A 413 -2.45 7.67 38.77
N ASN A 414 -3.48 6.83 38.75
CA ASN A 414 -3.47 5.49 39.32
C ASN A 414 -4.30 4.53 38.44
N SER A 415 -4.57 3.31 38.89
CA SER A 415 -5.30 2.30 38.10
C SER A 415 -6.78 2.66 37.87
N TRP A 416 -7.40 3.47 38.72
CA TRP A 416 -8.83 3.80 38.64
C TRP A 416 -9.11 5.22 38.13
N GLY A 417 -8.09 6.07 37.94
CA GLY A 417 -8.34 7.41 37.43
C GLY A 417 -7.10 8.29 37.34
N PHE A 418 -7.31 9.49 36.80
CA PHE A 418 -6.25 10.49 36.65
C PHE A 418 -6.79 11.91 36.82
N ILE A 419 -5.89 12.82 37.24
CA ILE A 419 -6.10 14.26 37.25
C ILE A 419 -4.81 14.89 36.73
N LYS A 420 -4.92 15.71 35.67
CA LYS A 420 -3.78 16.34 35.01
C LYS A 420 -4.03 17.83 34.78
N PRO A 421 -3.77 18.69 35.82
CA PRO A 421 -3.71 20.13 35.59
C PRO A 421 -2.52 20.48 34.70
N ARG A 422 -2.70 21.45 33.82
CA ARG A 422 -1.68 21.97 32.90
C ARG A 422 -1.77 23.50 32.85
N ILE A 423 -0.62 24.15 32.81
CA ILE A 423 -0.45 25.58 32.56
C ILE A 423 0.54 25.76 31.39
N GLY A 424 0.21 26.59 30.44
CA GLY A 424 1.10 26.97 29.36
C GLY A 424 0.98 28.44 29.02
N VAL A 425 1.96 28.94 28.28
CA VAL A 425 1.97 30.32 27.74
C VAL A 425 2.24 30.25 26.25
N HIS A 426 1.27 30.66 25.46
CA HIS A 426 1.42 30.73 24.00
C HIS A 426 1.86 32.12 23.59
N HIS A 427 3.13 32.26 23.13
CA HIS A 427 3.69 33.53 22.64
C HIS A 427 3.88 33.45 21.13
N THR A 428 3.39 34.44 20.38
CA THR A 428 3.59 34.56 18.93
C THR A 428 4.10 35.95 18.59
N ARG A 429 5.16 36.01 17.78
CA ARG A 429 5.72 37.24 17.25
C ARG A 429 5.68 37.21 15.73
N TYR A 430 5.16 38.26 15.14
CA TYR A 430 5.11 38.46 13.70
C TYR A 430 6.00 39.64 13.31
N ASN A 431 6.77 39.48 12.23
CA ASN A 431 7.45 40.55 11.52
C ASN A 431 6.90 40.53 10.09
N LEU A 432 6.00 41.48 9.79
CA LEU A 432 5.29 41.53 8.52
C LEU A 432 5.97 42.47 7.56
N ASN A 433 6.18 42.05 6.33
CA ASN A 433 6.72 42.88 5.27
C ASN A 433 5.57 43.70 4.64
N ALA A 434 5.78 44.96 4.39
CA ALA A 434 4.76 45.81 3.73
C ALA A 434 4.70 45.48 2.23
N PRO A 435 3.51 45.31 1.63
CA PRO A 435 3.37 45.00 0.21
C PRO A 435 3.87 46.12 -0.71
N THR A 436 4.03 47.34 -0.21
CA THR A 436 4.32 48.57 -0.99
C THR A 436 5.35 49.48 -0.37
N GLY A 437 6.38 48.95 0.35
CA GLY A 437 7.49 49.76 0.86
C GLY A 437 7.20 50.61 2.09
N ILE A 438 6.08 50.42 2.76
CA ILE A 438 5.77 51.01 4.07
C ILE A 438 6.44 50.13 5.15
N GLU A 439 6.84 50.73 6.30
CA GLU A 439 7.63 50.11 7.35
C GLU A 439 7.15 48.70 7.76
N SER A 440 8.09 47.79 8.02
CA SER A 440 7.83 46.46 8.57
C SER A 440 7.07 46.59 9.89
N LYS A 441 5.97 45.85 10.05
CA LYS A 441 5.15 45.86 11.26
C LYS A 441 5.46 44.65 12.16
N THR A 442 5.90 44.91 13.37
CA THR A 442 6.04 43.87 14.39
C THR A 442 4.79 43.82 15.27
N ILE A 443 4.22 42.61 15.42
CA ILE A 443 3.04 42.37 16.25
C ILE A 443 3.38 41.20 17.17
N ASN A 444 3.02 41.31 18.45
CA ASN A 444 3.16 40.23 19.42
C ASN A 444 1.81 39.87 20.01
N ARG A 445 1.63 38.60 20.35
CA ARG A 445 0.48 38.06 21.07
C ARG A 445 0.98 37.11 22.14
N THR A 446 0.46 37.23 23.39
CA THR A 446 0.83 36.33 24.49
C THR A 446 -0.44 35.94 25.24
N LEU A 447 -0.75 34.64 25.23
CA LEU A 447 -1.94 34.09 25.86
C LEU A 447 -1.59 32.99 26.87
N PRO A 448 -2.04 33.09 28.13
CA PRO A 448 -2.00 31.97 29.03
C PRO A 448 -3.05 30.94 28.64
N ILE A 449 -2.72 29.65 28.77
CA ILE A 449 -3.61 28.52 28.54
C ILE A 449 -3.59 27.66 29.79
N LEU A 450 -4.77 27.51 30.40
CA LEU A 450 -4.94 26.66 31.58
C LEU A 450 -5.86 25.53 31.20
N SER A 451 -5.51 24.29 31.53
CA SER A 451 -6.38 23.14 31.33
C SER A 451 -6.32 22.16 32.49
N LEU A 452 -7.42 21.46 32.71
CA LEU A 452 -7.57 20.40 33.70
C LEU A 452 -8.24 19.21 33.04
N ASP A 453 -7.52 18.12 32.87
CA ASP A 453 -8.02 16.86 32.36
C ASP A 453 -8.15 15.85 33.49
N SER A 454 -9.30 15.25 33.66
CA SER A 454 -9.55 14.27 34.70
C SER A 454 -10.48 13.17 34.22
N GLY A 455 -10.25 11.97 34.69
CA GLY A 455 -11.08 10.82 34.33
C GLY A 455 -11.01 9.71 35.36
N LEU A 456 -12.08 8.90 35.37
CA LEU A 456 -12.17 7.70 36.18
C LEU A 456 -12.40 6.50 35.27
N VAL A 457 -11.98 5.32 35.73
CA VAL A 457 -12.16 4.06 35.03
C VAL A 457 -12.80 3.08 35.99
N PHE A 458 -14.01 2.62 35.64
CA PHE A 458 -14.73 1.55 36.32
C PHE A 458 -14.82 0.35 35.39
N GLU A 459 -14.65 -0.84 35.96
CA GLU A 459 -14.66 -2.09 35.20
C GLU A 459 -15.61 -3.08 35.86
N ARG A 460 -16.28 -3.90 35.03
CA ARG A 460 -17.06 -5.04 35.48
C ARG A 460 -17.02 -6.18 34.49
N ASP A 461 -17.06 -7.40 35.00
CA ASP A 461 -17.23 -8.59 34.17
C ASP A 461 -18.68 -8.73 33.73
N VAL A 462 -18.90 -8.99 32.46
CA VAL A 462 -20.23 -9.22 31.89
C VAL A 462 -20.20 -10.42 30.94
N ASN A 463 -21.30 -11.18 30.93
CA ASN A 463 -21.51 -12.28 30.01
C ASN A 463 -22.58 -11.87 28.99
N LEU A 464 -22.18 -11.69 27.74
CA LEU A 464 -23.06 -11.28 26.64
C LEU A 464 -22.80 -12.18 25.43
N TRP A 465 -23.84 -12.48 24.64
CA TRP A 465 -23.73 -13.26 23.39
C TRP A 465 -22.88 -14.52 23.51
N GLN A 466 -22.99 -15.26 24.63
CA GLN A 466 -22.22 -16.49 24.95
C GLN A 466 -20.70 -16.26 25.15
N GLY A 467 -20.24 -15.01 25.23
CA GLY A 467 -18.86 -14.63 25.51
C GLY A 467 -18.68 -13.93 26.86
N LYS A 468 -17.45 -14.00 27.38
CA LYS A 468 -17.02 -13.26 28.57
C LYS A 468 -16.36 -11.96 28.14
N TYR A 469 -16.80 -10.85 28.71
CA TYR A 469 -16.30 -9.53 28.41
C TYR A 469 -16.01 -8.73 29.69
N VAL A 470 -15.07 -7.80 29.60
CA VAL A 470 -14.90 -6.71 30.56
C VAL A 470 -15.58 -5.48 29.99
N GLN A 471 -16.56 -4.94 30.70
CA GLN A 471 -17.17 -3.67 30.35
C GLN A 471 -16.54 -2.57 31.19
N THR A 472 -16.01 -1.52 30.50
CA THR A 472 -15.55 -0.32 31.16
C THR A 472 -16.63 0.76 31.17
N LEU A 473 -16.55 1.67 32.16
CA LEU A 473 -17.27 2.95 32.20
C LEU A 473 -16.25 4.02 32.57
N GLU A 474 -16.02 4.96 31.65
CA GLU A 474 -14.92 5.92 31.70
C GLU A 474 -15.46 7.36 31.61
N PRO A 475 -15.98 7.93 32.74
CA PRO A 475 -16.30 9.35 32.79
C PRO A 475 -15.02 10.19 32.73
N ARG A 476 -15.03 11.23 31.87
CA ARG A 476 -13.93 12.18 31.70
C ARG A 476 -14.45 13.60 31.70
N MET A 477 -13.74 14.49 32.36
CA MET A 477 -13.99 15.92 32.37
C MET A 477 -12.72 16.65 31.94
N PHE A 478 -12.91 17.62 31.05
CA PHE A 478 -11.84 18.49 30.59
C PHE A 478 -12.29 19.95 30.68
N TYR A 479 -11.55 20.75 31.41
CA TYR A 479 -11.75 22.19 31.49
C TYR A 479 -10.62 22.91 30.79
N VAL A 480 -10.94 23.96 30.04
CA VAL A 480 -9.95 24.82 29.40
C VAL A 480 -10.33 26.28 29.55
N TYR A 481 -9.34 27.10 29.89
CA TYR A 481 -9.46 28.55 29.96
C TYR A 481 -8.35 29.21 29.15
N ILE A 482 -8.76 30.06 28.20
CA ILE A 482 -7.89 30.92 27.37
C ILE A 482 -8.59 32.28 27.28
N PRO A 483 -7.97 33.38 27.76
CA PRO A 483 -8.58 34.70 27.68
C PRO A 483 -8.71 35.17 26.22
N PHE A 484 -9.72 35.99 25.97
CA PHE A 484 -9.88 36.63 24.66
C PHE A 484 -8.78 37.68 24.43
N GLU A 485 -8.21 37.66 23.24
CA GLU A 485 -7.35 38.73 22.71
C GLU A 485 -7.75 39.03 21.27
N GLN A 486 -7.78 40.32 20.92
CA GLN A 486 -8.13 40.78 19.56
C GLN A 486 -7.06 40.35 18.56
N GLN A 487 -7.43 39.57 17.56
CA GLN A 487 -6.52 38.98 16.57
C GLN A 487 -6.85 39.37 15.10
N ASN A 488 -7.76 40.33 14.89
CA ASN A 488 -8.16 40.74 13.54
C ASN A 488 -7.04 41.46 12.76
N ASN A 489 -6.06 42.02 13.47
CA ASN A 489 -4.88 42.66 12.92
C ASN A 489 -3.74 41.71 12.57
N LEU A 490 -3.90 40.40 12.90
CA LEU A 490 -2.93 39.36 12.59
C LEU A 490 -3.23 38.73 11.22
N PRO A 491 -2.22 38.38 10.42
CA PRO A 491 -2.40 37.62 9.20
C PRO A 491 -2.96 36.23 9.50
N ASN A 492 -3.53 35.57 8.49
CA ASN A 492 -3.86 34.16 8.55
C ASN A 492 -3.04 33.40 7.50
N PHE A 493 -1.91 32.86 7.91
CA PHE A 493 -1.01 32.09 7.04
C PHE A 493 -1.44 30.63 6.92
N ASP A 494 -1.82 30.01 8.05
CA ASP A 494 -2.04 28.55 8.14
C ASP A 494 -3.12 28.10 9.13
N SER A 495 -3.90 29.02 9.69
CA SER A 495 -4.96 28.63 10.61
C SER A 495 -6.27 28.31 9.88
N ALA A 496 -6.83 27.15 10.21
CA ALA A 496 -8.14 26.70 9.79
C ALA A 496 -8.89 26.13 11.00
N GLU A 497 -10.21 26.14 10.96
CA GLU A 497 -11.02 25.49 11.98
C GLU A 497 -10.87 23.96 11.87
N MET A 498 -10.54 23.30 12.99
CA MET A 498 -10.42 21.85 13.01
C MET A 498 -11.79 21.19 13.01
N ASP A 499 -11.89 20.06 12.31
CA ASP A 499 -13.13 19.28 12.32
C ASP A 499 -13.48 18.84 13.73
N PHE A 500 -14.74 19.05 14.10
CA PHE A 500 -15.25 18.63 15.38
C PHE A 500 -15.33 17.11 15.44
N SER A 501 -14.70 16.52 16.44
CA SER A 501 -14.67 15.08 16.71
C SER A 501 -14.59 14.84 18.20
N PHE A 502 -14.79 13.59 18.62
CA PHE A 502 -14.64 13.25 20.05
C PHE A 502 -13.24 13.59 20.59
N ALA A 503 -12.17 13.38 19.81
CA ALA A 503 -10.84 13.78 20.23
C ALA A 503 -10.69 15.30 20.35
N GLN A 504 -11.34 16.05 19.48
CA GLN A 504 -11.26 17.52 19.44
C GLN A 504 -11.97 18.19 20.60
N ILE A 505 -13.03 17.60 21.17
CA ILE A 505 -13.70 18.20 22.33
C ILE A 505 -12.83 18.26 23.59
N PHE A 506 -11.77 17.43 23.67
CA PHE A 506 -10.76 17.42 24.73
C PHE A 506 -9.46 18.14 24.34
N SER A 507 -9.50 19.00 23.32
CA SER A 507 -8.35 19.80 22.89
C SER A 507 -8.42 21.22 23.45
N GLU A 508 -7.26 21.78 23.82
CA GLU A 508 -7.12 23.19 24.18
C GLU A 508 -7.41 24.12 23.00
N ARG A 509 -7.16 23.64 21.77
CA ARG A 509 -7.19 24.46 20.55
C ARG A 509 -8.29 24.03 19.61
N ARG A 510 -9.03 25.01 19.06
CA ARG A 510 -10.06 24.83 18.03
C ARG A 510 -9.50 24.98 16.63
N PHE A 511 -8.44 25.78 16.48
CA PHE A 511 -7.82 26.05 15.20
C PHE A 511 -6.52 25.26 15.02
N SER A 512 -6.28 24.82 13.80
CA SER A 512 -4.95 24.39 13.35
C SER A 512 -4.02 25.60 13.16
N GLY A 513 -2.74 25.35 12.94
CA GLY A 513 -1.75 26.42 12.76
C GLY A 513 -1.54 27.25 14.03
N GLU A 514 -0.87 28.42 13.89
CA GLU A 514 -0.49 29.25 15.02
C GLU A 514 -1.01 30.69 14.93
N ASP A 515 -1.76 31.03 13.87
CA ASP A 515 -2.20 32.41 13.65
C ASP A 515 -3.43 32.79 14.48
N ARG A 516 -4.28 31.80 14.72
CA ARG A 516 -5.49 31.98 15.52
C ARG A 516 -5.46 31.05 16.72
N ILE A 517 -5.53 31.62 17.91
CA ILE A 517 -5.69 30.90 19.19
C ILE A 517 -7.06 31.30 19.73
N ASN A 518 -7.96 30.33 19.85
CA ASN A 518 -9.31 30.54 20.34
C ASN A 518 -9.35 31.05 21.77
N ASP A 519 -10.26 31.94 22.07
CA ASP A 519 -10.73 32.17 23.42
C ASP A 519 -11.53 30.95 23.90
N ALA A 520 -11.37 30.55 25.15
CA ALA A 520 -12.05 29.41 25.76
C ALA A 520 -12.31 29.65 27.23
N ASN A 521 -13.49 29.32 27.66
CA ASN A 521 -13.88 29.07 29.04
C ASN A 521 -14.95 27.99 28.95
N GLU A 522 -14.48 26.74 28.88
CA GLU A 522 -15.29 25.63 28.42
C GLU A 522 -15.05 24.40 29.31
N ILE A 523 -16.14 23.67 29.60
CA ILE A 523 -16.09 22.36 30.26
C ILE A 523 -16.59 21.32 29.26
N THR A 524 -15.78 20.30 29.02
CA THR A 524 -16.18 19.11 28.28
C THR A 524 -16.41 17.97 29.26
N MET A 525 -17.55 17.33 29.20
CA MET A 525 -17.87 16.12 29.97
C MET A 525 -18.21 15.02 28.98
N ALA A 526 -17.67 13.84 29.19
CA ALA A 526 -18.02 12.68 28.39
C ALA A 526 -17.98 11.39 29.22
N VAL A 527 -18.71 10.41 28.74
CA VAL A 527 -18.69 9.05 29.26
C VAL A 527 -18.43 8.11 28.10
N THR A 528 -17.40 7.29 28.23
CA THR A 528 -17.09 6.21 27.28
C THR A 528 -17.37 4.87 27.97
N SER A 529 -18.02 3.96 27.27
CA SER A 529 -18.14 2.56 27.69
C SER A 529 -17.54 1.67 26.60
N ARG A 530 -16.66 0.77 27.00
CA ARG A 530 -16.06 -0.22 26.11
C ARG A 530 -16.46 -1.61 26.52
N LEU A 531 -16.61 -2.48 25.54
CA LEU A 531 -16.82 -3.90 25.73
C LEU A 531 -15.58 -4.63 25.17
N ILE A 532 -14.77 -5.17 26.06
CA ILE A 532 -13.50 -5.81 25.76
C ILE A 532 -13.65 -7.32 25.95
N GLU A 533 -13.32 -8.12 24.96
CA GLU A 533 -13.38 -9.58 25.06
C GLU A 533 -12.31 -10.11 25.99
N SER A 534 -12.70 -10.80 27.07
CA SER A 534 -11.75 -11.24 28.11
C SER A 534 -10.69 -12.23 27.62
N SER A 535 -11.00 -13.02 26.59
CA SER A 535 -10.09 -14.05 26.05
C SER A 535 -8.98 -13.48 25.16
N THR A 536 -9.23 -12.38 24.45
CA THR A 536 -8.32 -11.83 23.43
C THR A 536 -7.83 -10.43 23.78
N GLY A 537 -8.48 -9.72 24.71
CA GLY A 537 -8.24 -8.29 24.96
C GLY A 537 -8.76 -7.35 23.87
N ASN A 538 -9.44 -7.86 22.87
CA ASN A 538 -9.95 -7.06 21.75
C ASN A 538 -11.17 -6.24 22.15
N GLU A 539 -11.16 -4.94 21.84
CA GLU A 539 -12.33 -4.08 21.96
C GLU A 539 -13.37 -4.46 20.89
N ARG A 540 -14.56 -4.83 21.35
CA ARG A 540 -15.68 -5.21 20.49
C ARG A 540 -16.58 -4.03 20.16
N ILE A 541 -16.93 -3.23 21.14
CA ILE A 541 -17.80 -2.07 21.01
C ILE A 541 -17.25 -0.95 21.89
N ARG A 542 -17.31 0.26 21.37
CA ARG A 542 -17.08 1.50 22.09
C ARG A 542 -18.26 2.42 21.85
N ALA A 543 -18.91 2.84 22.91
CA ALA A 543 -19.94 3.86 22.88
C ALA A 543 -19.48 5.05 23.71
N THR A 544 -19.61 6.24 23.14
CA THR A 544 -19.21 7.48 23.79
C THR A 544 -20.28 8.53 23.64
N VAL A 545 -20.56 9.25 24.70
CA VAL A 545 -21.45 10.41 24.72
C VAL A 545 -20.70 11.54 25.41
N GLY A 546 -20.69 12.71 24.81
CA GLY A 546 -20.01 13.86 25.35
C GLY A 546 -20.72 15.17 25.06
N GLN A 547 -20.47 16.14 25.90
CA GLN A 547 -21.00 17.48 25.78
C GLN A 547 -19.91 18.50 26.11
N LYS A 548 -19.80 19.53 25.26
CA LYS A 548 -18.89 20.65 25.49
C LYS A 548 -19.71 21.90 25.81
N VAL A 549 -19.68 22.32 27.08
CA VAL A 549 -20.41 23.46 27.60
C VAL A 549 -19.52 24.69 27.62
N ARG A 550 -19.96 25.77 27.01
CA ARG A 550 -19.29 27.07 27.02
C ARG A 550 -19.86 27.93 28.16
N LEU A 551 -18.97 28.40 29.03
CA LEU A 551 -19.32 29.26 30.15
C LEU A 551 -19.33 30.75 29.74
N THR A 552 -18.66 31.09 28.64
CA THR A 552 -18.64 32.44 28.04
C THR A 552 -18.87 32.35 26.53
N GLU A 553 -19.36 33.44 25.94
CA GLU A 553 -19.51 33.55 24.50
C GLU A 553 -18.16 33.55 23.77
N ARG A 554 -18.07 32.89 22.63
CA ARG A 554 -16.90 32.94 21.74
C ARG A 554 -16.85 34.28 21.02
N ARG A 555 -15.68 34.91 21.05
CA ARG A 555 -15.44 36.19 20.37
C ARG A 555 -14.56 36.03 19.13
N LEU A 556 -13.73 34.98 19.08
CA LEU A 556 -12.83 34.75 17.96
C LEU A 556 -13.44 33.73 16.99
N THR A 557 -13.60 34.15 15.73
CA THR A 557 -14.05 33.32 14.61
C THR A 557 -13.15 33.54 13.40
N LEU A 558 -13.05 32.55 12.49
CA LEU A 558 -12.32 32.69 11.23
C LEU A 558 -13.18 33.27 10.10
N THR A 559 -14.47 33.09 10.16
CA THR A 559 -15.44 33.54 9.14
C THR A 559 -16.49 34.44 9.77
N SER A 560 -16.91 35.48 9.02
CA SER A 560 -18.09 36.31 9.39
C SER A 560 -19.28 35.83 8.54
N PRO A 561 -20.51 35.82 9.06
CA PRO A 561 -20.98 36.35 10.33
C PRO A 561 -20.78 35.38 11.51
N GLN A 562 -20.63 35.94 12.69
CA GLN A 562 -20.44 35.23 13.95
C GLN A 562 -21.71 34.48 14.34
N THR A 563 -21.69 33.16 14.44
CA THR A 563 -22.63 32.42 15.28
C THR A 563 -22.12 32.49 16.70
N THR A 564 -22.46 33.57 17.42
CA THR A 564 -21.95 33.88 18.77
C THR A 564 -22.74 33.20 19.89
N ALA A 565 -23.69 32.33 19.57
CA ALA A 565 -24.51 31.69 20.59
C ALA A 565 -23.65 30.93 21.61
N ALA A 566 -23.73 31.36 22.87
CA ALA A 566 -23.33 30.53 24.00
C ALA A 566 -24.13 29.23 23.89
N GLY A 567 -23.49 28.11 23.63
CA GLY A 567 -24.15 26.84 23.38
C GLY A 567 -23.23 25.69 23.72
N ALA A 568 -23.78 24.55 23.95
CA ALA A 568 -23.01 23.34 24.12
C ALA A 568 -23.25 22.42 22.91
N ASP A 569 -22.19 21.89 22.37
CA ASP A 569 -22.29 20.89 21.32
C ASP A 569 -22.37 19.51 21.96
N PHE A 570 -23.34 18.73 21.56
CA PHE A 570 -23.50 17.35 21.98
C PHE A 570 -22.92 16.42 20.93
N ILE A 571 -22.16 15.42 21.35
CA ILE A 571 -21.61 14.40 20.48
C ILE A 571 -21.94 13.00 21.04
N ALA A 572 -22.36 12.11 20.17
CA ALA A 572 -22.45 10.68 20.47
C ALA A 572 -21.77 9.88 19.36
N GLU A 573 -20.96 8.91 19.76
CA GLU A 573 -20.25 8.03 18.83
C GLU A 573 -20.43 6.57 19.28
N LEU A 574 -20.60 5.69 18.30
CA LEU A 574 -20.62 4.24 18.47
C LEU A 574 -19.69 3.64 17.43
N SER A 575 -18.73 2.87 17.88
CA SER A 575 -17.82 2.18 16.95
C SER A 575 -17.49 0.80 17.48
N GLY A 576 -17.23 -0.14 16.58
CA GLY A 576 -16.77 -1.45 16.98
C GLY A 576 -17.03 -2.55 15.98
N ARG A 577 -16.53 -3.71 16.34
CA ARG A 577 -16.72 -4.96 15.62
C ARG A 577 -17.81 -5.78 16.34
N ILE A 578 -19.07 -5.54 15.99
CA ILE A 578 -20.22 -6.20 16.60
C ILE A 578 -20.13 -7.73 16.48
N THR A 579 -19.69 -8.20 15.32
CA THR A 579 -19.34 -9.62 15.07
C THR A 579 -17.97 -9.69 14.42
N PRO A 580 -17.33 -10.86 14.30
CA PRO A 580 -16.08 -11.00 13.57
C PRO A 580 -16.12 -10.43 12.13
N HIS A 581 -17.33 -10.32 11.56
CA HIS A 581 -17.58 -9.96 10.17
C HIS A 581 -18.22 -8.59 9.97
N ILE A 582 -18.74 -7.96 11.02
CA ILE A 582 -19.46 -6.68 10.94
C ILE A 582 -18.72 -5.63 11.75
N LEU A 583 -18.20 -4.63 11.04
CA LEU A 583 -17.65 -3.41 11.61
C LEU A 583 -18.70 -2.29 11.45
N THR A 584 -18.94 -1.52 12.49
CA THR A 584 -19.82 -0.35 12.45
C THR A 584 -19.13 0.86 13.02
N ASP A 585 -19.42 2.01 12.46
CA ASP A 585 -19.11 3.31 13.03
C ASP A 585 -20.31 4.25 12.84
N ALA A 586 -20.68 4.96 13.88
CA ALA A 586 -21.74 5.97 13.84
C ALA A 586 -21.35 7.13 14.74
N GLY A 587 -21.65 8.34 14.30
CA GLY A 587 -21.42 9.55 15.08
C GLY A 587 -22.46 10.62 14.73
N VAL A 588 -22.93 11.33 15.73
CA VAL A 588 -23.82 12.47 15.58
C VAL A 588 -23.34 13.64 16.41
N GLN A 589 -23.40 14.82 15.83
CA GLN A 589 -23.18 16.11 16.49
C GLN A 589 -24.46 16.93 16.40
N LEU A 590 -24.89 17.42 17.53
CA LEU A 590 -26.09 18.28 17.66
C LEU A 590 -25.69 19.63 18.25
N ASP A 591 -26.27 20.70 17.71
CA ASP A 591 -26.26 22.01 18.34
C ASP A 591 -27.20 22.00 19.55
N GLN A 592 -26.72 22.46 20.69
CA GLN A 592 -27.51 22.42 21.95
C GLN A 592 -28.69 23.37 21.93
N ASN A 593 -28.63 24.53 21.28
CA ASN A 593 -29.66 25.57 21.42
C ASN A 593 -30.95 25.20 20.73
N ASN A 594 -30.85 24.43 19.65
CA ASN A 594 -32.00 24.06 18.83
C ASN A 594 -32.08 22.55 18.54
N PHE A 595 -31.14 21.75 19.06
CA PHE A 595 -30.98 20.32 18.80
C PHE A 595 -30.92 19.97 17.31
N LEU A 596 -30.51 20.95 16.47
CA LEU A 596 -30.34 20.70 15.06
C LEU A 596 -29.09 19.89 14.81
N THR A 597 -29.21 18.94 13.91
CA THR A 597 -28.08 18.10 13.51
C THR A 597 -27.05 18.93 12.74
N GLU A 598 -25.81 18.96 13.22
CA GLU A 598 -24.69 19.60 12.55
C GLU A 598 -23.93 18.61 11.66
N LYS A 599 -23.67 17.42 12.20
CA LYS A 599 -22.98 16.37 11.46
C LYS A 599 -23.55 15.00 11.80
N ILE A 600 -23.60 14.13 10.81
CA ILE A 600 -23.84 12.69 10.97
C ILE A 600 -22.78 11.93 10.18
N ARG A 601 -22.28 10.87 10.78
CA ARG A 601 -21.52 9.82 10.13
C ARG A 601 -22.10 8.48 10.56
N ALA A 602 -22.41 7.63 9.60
CA ALA A 602 -22.86 6.26 9.87
C ALA A 602 -22.25 5.33 8.82
N GLY A 603 -21.65 4.25 9.25
CA GLY A 603 -21.00 3.26 8.39
C GLY A 603 -21.20 1.84 8.90
N ILE A 604 -21.44 0.92 7.98
CA ILE A 604 -21.48 -0.51 8.23
C ILE A 604 -20.64 -1.19 7.16
N SER A 605 -19.69 -2.02 7.60
CA SER A 605 -18.87 -2.85 6.73
C SER A 605 -19.06 -4.32 7.08
N TYR A 606 -19.49 -5.11 6.12
CA TYR A 606 -19.70 -6.55 6.27
C TYR A 606 -18.70 -7.34 5.44
N HIS A 607 -17.82 -8.07 6.12
CA HIS A 607 -16.70 -8.83 5.55
C HIS A 607 -16.74 -10.27 6.05
N PRO A 608 -17.64 -11.14 5.54
CA PRO A 608 -17.77 -12.52 6.03
C PRO A 608 -16.59 -13.40 5.69
N GLN A 609 -15.94 -13.17 4.55
CA GLN A 609 -14.76 -13.91 4.08
C GLN A 609 -14.03 -13.11 3.00
N PRO A 610 -12.76 -13.43 2.68
CA PRO A 610 -12.04 -12.80 1.57
C PRO A 610 -12.87 -12.86 0.27
N GLY A 611 -12.90 -11.75 -0.47
CA GLY A 611 -13.70 -11.64 -1.71
C GLY A 611 -15.21 -11.40 -1.51
N LYS A 612 -15.68 -11.26 -0.27
CA LYS A 612 -17.05 -10.82 0.04
C LYS A 612 -17.03 -9.59 0.92
N VAL A 613 -17.40 -8.47 0.35
CA VAL A 613 -17.39 -7.16 1.01
C VAL A 613 -18.66 -6.41 0.65
N LEU A 614 -19.30 -5.84 1.64
CA LEU A 614 -20.38 -4.87 1.49
C LEU A 614 -20.16 -3.73 2.47
N ASN A 615 -19.99 -2.52 1.96
CA ASN A 615 -19.88 -1.31 2.76
C ASN A 615 -21.03 -0.37 2.42
N ILE A 616 -21.65 0.21 3.44
CA ILE A 616 -22.68 1.24 3.33
C ILE A 616 -22.26 2.37 4.26
N GLY A 617 -22.24 3.60 3.75
CA GLY A 617 -21.87 4.80 4.50
C GLY A 617 -22.84 5.94 4.22
N TYR A 618 -23.08 6.75 5.23
CA TYR A 618 -23.82 8.00 5.14
C TYR A 618 -23.05 9.09 5.85
N ARG A 619 -22.92 10.26 5.22
CA ARG A 619 -22.23 11.43 5.78
C ARG A 619 -23.06 12.68 5.51
N PHE A 620 -23.30 13.42 6.57
CA PHE A 620 -24.00 14.69 6.53
C PHE A 620 -23.18 15.76 7.26
N SER A 621 -23.07 16.93 6.69
CA SER A 621 -22.59 18.16 7.33
C SER A 621 -23.47 19.30 6.88
N ARG A 622 -24.12 19.95 7.85
CA ARG A 622 -25.10 21.03 7.59
C ARG A 622 -24.53 22.06 6.63
N ASP A 623 -25.30 22.43 5.62
CA ASP A 623 -25.00 23.41 4.58
C ASP A 623 -23.78 23.11 3.72
N VAL A 624 -22.99 22.06 4.04
CA VAL A 624 -21.77 21.69 3.32
C VAL A 624 -22.04 20.54 2.35
N PHE A 625 -22.39 19.36 2.87
CA PHE A 625 -22.65 18.16 2.04
C PHE A 625 -23.62 17.19 2.72
N GLU A 626 -24.27 16.40 1.90
CA GLU A 626 -25.01 15.20 2.29
C GLU A 626 -24.73 14.12 1.27
N GLN A 627 -24.16 12.99 1.70
CA GLN A 627 -23.62 11.97 0.81
C GLN A 627 -23.93 10.57 1.32
N MET A 628 -24.17 9.67 0.37
CA MET A 628 -24.32 8.24 0.61
C MET A 628 -23.26 7.48 -0.19
N ASP A 629 -22.57 6.56 0.48
CA ASP A 629 -21.57 5.68 -0.10
C ASP A 629 -22.04 4.23 -0.03
N ILE A 630 -21.96 3.50 -1.12
CA ILE A 630 -22.14 2.05 -1.14
C ILE A 630 -21.03 1.43 -1.94
N SER A 631 -20.41 0.35 -1.43
CA SER A 631 -19.45 -0.41 -2.21
C SER A 631 -19.51 -1.89 -1.91
N THR A 632 -19.26 -2.71 -2.92
CA THR A 632 -19.34 -4.16 -2.79
C THR A 632 -18.39 -4.89 -3.74
N GLN A 633 -17.82 -5.97 -3.22
CA GLN A 633 -17.24 -7.07 -3.97
C GLN A 633 -18.03 -8.31 -3.56
N TRP A 634 -18.72 -8.95 -4.51
CA TRP A 634 -19.59 -10.07 -4.18
C TRP A 634 -19.53 -11.18 -5.23
N PRO A 635 -19.27 -12.44 -4.83
CA PRO A 635 -19.31 -13.56 -5.76
C PRO A 635 -20.76 -13.84 -6.19
N LEU A 636 -21.01 -13.79 -7.50
CA LEU A 636 -22.26 -14.17 -8.12
C LEU A 636 -22.34 -15.69 -8.31
N THR A 637 -21.20 -16.27 -8.68
CA THR A 637 -20.98 -17.71 -8.82
C THR A 637 -19.57 -18.07 -8.32
N LYS A 638 -19.17 -19.33 -8.43
CA LYS A 638 -17.78 -19.74 -8.11
C LYS A 638 -16.73 -19.02 -8.98
N LYS A 639 -17.09 -18.62 -10.21
CA LYS A 639 -16.17 -17.99 -11.18
C LYS A 639 -16.41 -16.50 -11.37
N TRP A 640 -17.63 -15.99 -11.12
CA TRP A 640 -17.99 -14.60 -11.37
C TRP A 640 -18.11 -13.79 -10.08
N GLN A 641 -17.52 -12.61 -10.09
CA GLN A 641 -17.66 -11.62 -9.02
C GLN A 641 -18.24 -10.31 -9.56
N ALA A 642 -19.16 -9.74 -8.84
CA ALA A 642 -19.64 -8.37 -9.05
C ALA A 642 -18.79 -7.39 -8.25
N LEU A 643 -18.47 -6.26 -8.84
CA LEU A 643 -17.71 -5.15 -8.27
C LEU A 643 -18.52 -3.88 -8.50
N ALA A 644 -18.90 -3.20 -7.43
CA ALA A 644 -19.63 -1.95 -7.56
C ALA A 644 -19.25 -0.98 -6.45
N SER A 645 -19.21 0.32 -6.78
CA SER A 645 -19.24 1.39 -5.78
C SER A 645 -19.97 2.61 -6.32
N ALA A 646 -20.64 3.33 -5.45
CA ALA A 646 -21.30 4.58 -5.75
C ALA A 646 -21.16 5.54 -4.59
N ASN A 647 -20.73 6.76 -4.87
CA ASN A 647 -20.77 7.91 -3.97
C ASN A 647 -21.76 8.91 -4.57
N TYR A 648 -22.87 9.14 -3.88
CA TYR A 648 -23.95 9.98 -4.33
C TYR A 648 -24.13 11.19 -3.41
N SER A 649 -24.15 12.39 -3.97
CA SER A 649 -24.52 13.62 -3.25
C SER A 649 -26.03 13.76 -3.24
N LEU A 650 -26.63 13.58 -2.05
CA LEU A 650 -28.06 13.83 -1.83
C LEU A 650 -28.37 15.32 -1.86
N LYS A 651 -27.42 16.16 -1.42
CA LYS A 651 -27.56 17.61 -1.46
C LYS A 651 -27.62 18.18 -2.88
N ASP A 652 -26.77 17.67 -3.77
CA ASP A 652 -26.65 18.18 -5.15
C ASP A 652 -27.38 17.30 -6.16
N ASP A 653 -28.04 16.24 -5.71
CA ASP A 653 -28.78 15.25 -6.52
C ASP A 653 -27.94 14.71 -7.70
N LYS A 654 -26.71 14.27 -7.40
CA LYS A 654 -25.77 13.79 -8.44
C LYS A 654 -24.83 12.70 -7.96
N LEU A 655 -24.46 11.81 -8.89
CA LEU A 655 -23.41 10.82 -8.69
C LEU A 655 -22.04 11.51 -8.77
N LEU A 656 -21.31 11.52 -7.66
CA LEU A 656 -19.95 12.09 -7.56
C LEU A 656 -18.91 11.12 -8.14
N ALA A 657 -19.01 9.85 -7.75
CA ALA A 657 -18.16 8.79 -8.27
C ALA A 657 -18.94 7.48 -8.31
N GLY A 658 -18.73 6.69 -9.35
CA GLY A 658 -19.35 5.38 -9.50
C GLY A 658 -18.41 4.41 -10.21
N LEU A 659 -18.37 3.17 -9.74
CA LEU A 659 -17.63 2.08 -10.32
C LEU A 659 -18.59 0.90 -10.49
N LEU A 660 -18.56 0.28 -11.64
CA LEU A 660 -19.29 -0.95 -11.94
C LEU A 660 -18.36 -1.88 -12.69
N GLY A 661 -18.26 -3.12 -12.23
CA GLY A 661 -17.40 -4.09 -12.87
C GLY A 661 -17.79 -5.52 -12.58
N VAL A 662 -17.22 -6.39 -13.38
CA VAL A 662 -17.28 -7.85 -13.20
C VAL A 662 -15.89 -8.43 -13.32
N GLU A 663 -15.62 -9.43 -12.52
CA GLU A 663 -14.41 -10.23 -12.57
C GLU A 663 -14.80 -11.69 -12.79
N TYR A 664 -14.21 -12.30 -13.81
CA TYR A 664 -14.31 -13.73 -14.08
C TYR A 664 -12.98 -14.38 -13.73
N ASN A 665 -13.00 -15.37 -12.86
CA ASN A 665 -11.83 -16.12 -12.46
C ASN A 665 -11.96 -17.57 -12.92
N ALA A 666 -11.07 -17.99 -13.79
CA ALA A 666 -10.82 -19.39 -14.12
C ALA A 666 -9.60 -19.89 -13.31
N CYS A 667 -9.28 -21.17 -13.42
CA CYS A 667 -8.18 -21.72 -12.65
C CYS A 667 -6.82 -21.09 -13.01
N CYS A 668 -6.58 -20.78 -14.28
CA CYS A 668 -5.30 -20.27 -14.76
C CYS A 668 -5.35 -18.88 -15.45
N TRP A 669 -6.51 -18.20 -15.42
CA TRP A 669 -6.63 -16.84 -15.92
C TRP A 669 -7.80 -16.08 -15.29
N SER A 670 -7.73 -14.77 -15.32
CA SER A 670 -8.85 -13.92 -14.91
C SER A 670 -9.09 -12.76 -15.89
N LEU A 671 -10.37 -12.42 -16.08
CA LEU A 671 -10.81 -11.28 -16.89
C LEU A 671 -11.53 -10.29 -15.99
N ARG A 672 -11.07 -9.03 -15.99
CA ARG A 672 -11.69 -7.92 -15.27
C ARG A 672 -12.20 -6.88 -16.26
N LEU A 673 -13.47 -6.56 -16.15
CA LEU A 673 -14.11 -5.48 -16.89
C LEU A 673 -14.65 -4.49 -15.86
N VAL A 674 -14.15 -3.25 -15.86
CA VAL A 674 -14.51 -2.22 -14.88
C VAL A 674 -14.75 -0.90 -15.58
N ALA A 675 -15.92 -0.32 -15.40
CA ALA A 675 -16.25 1.04 -15.79
C ALA A 675 -16.18 1.93 -14.55
N ASN A 676 -15.41 3.01 -14.60
CA ASN A 676 -15.27 4.01 -13.55
C ASN A 676 -15.72 5.37 -14.08
N ARG A 677 -16.67 5.99 -13.41
CA ARG A 677 -17.21 7.32 -13.72
C ARG A 677 -17.02 8.22 -12.51
N PHE A 678 -16.55 9.43 -12.74
CA PHE A 678 -16.41 10.43 -11.69
C PHE A 678 -16.67 11.85 -12.21
N THR A 679 -17.08 12.73 -11.31
CA THR A 679 -17.31 14.13 -11.59
C THR A 679 -16.12 14.95 -11.08
N THR A 680 -15.50 15.73 -11.96
CA THR A 680 -14.39 16.62 -11.60
C THR A 680 -14.90 17.87 -10.88
N ALA A 681 -14.01 18.60 -10.21
CA ALA A 681 -14.32 19.86 -9.52
C ALA A 681 -15.00 20.89 -10.44
N THR A 682 -14.75 20.84 -11.75
CA THR A 682 -15.38 21.70 -12.78
C THR A 682 -16.72 21.14 -13.28
N GLN A 683 -17.35 20.24 -12.56
CA GLN A 683 -18.63 19.56 -12.87
C GLN A 683 -18.64 18.77 -14.19
N ARG A 684 -17.48 18.43 -14.74
CA ARG A 684 -17.37 17.54 -15.90
C ARG A 684 -17.29 16.09 -15.45
N THR A 685 -18.07 15.23 -16.09
CA THR A 685 -17.98 13.79 -15.86
C THR A 685 -16.92 13.18 -16.78
N SER A 686 -16.11 12.29 -16.22
CA SER A 686 -15.18 11.46 -16.97
C SER A 686 -15.54 10.00 -16.74
N THR A 687 -15.58 9.21 -17.82
CA THR A 687 -15.80 7.77 -17.75
C THR A 687 -14.61 7.06 -18.36
N THR A 688 -14.07 6.09 -17.65
CA THR A 688 -12.96 5.24 -18.09
C THR A 688 -13.38 3.79 -17.98
N VAL A 689 -13.12 3.03 -19.02
CA VAL A 689 -13.35 1.58 -19.05
C VAL A 689 -12.00 0.87 -18.98
N PHE A 690 -11.87 -0.04 -18.05
CA PHE A 690 -10.72 -0.91 -17.87
C PHE A 690 -11.08 -2.32 -18.33
N VAL A 691 -10.22 -2.91 -19.14
CA VAL A 691 -10.29 -4.32 -19.53
C VAL A 691 -8.94 -4.93 -19.26
N GLN A 692 -8.89 -5.94 -18.41
CA GLN A 692 -7.67 -6.65 -18.05
C GLN A 692 -7.88 -8.15 -18.20
N LEU A 693 -7.09 -8.79 -19.05
CA LEU A 693 -6.89 -10.23 -19.07
C LEU A 693 -5.60 -10.56 -18.36
N GLU A 694 -5.68 -11.34 -17.33
CA GLU A 694 -4.54 -11.84 -16.57
C GLU A 694 -4.37 -13.33 -16.84
N LEU A 695 -3.22 -13.71 -17.36
CA LEU A 695 -2.78 -15.09 -17.50
C LEU A 695 -1.90 -15.37 -16.27
N ASN A 696 -2.40 -16.21 -15.36
CA ASN A 696 -1.78 -16.41 -14.04
C ASN A 696 -0.33 -16.85 -14.20
N ASP A 697 0.56 -16.25 -13.41
CA ASP A 697 2.00 -16.47 -13.35
C ASP A 697 2.77 -16.18 -14.67
N LEU A 698 2.11 -15.62 -15.68
CA LEU A 698 2.77 -15.21 -16.91
C LEU A 698 2.73 -13.71 -17.13
N MET A 699 1.54 -13.14 -17.37
CA MET A 699 1.39 -11.72 -17.71
C MET A 699 -0.05 -11.23 -17.49
N SER A 700 -0.20 -9.91 -17.43
CA SER A 700 -1.51 -9.27 -17.51
C SER A 700 -1.54 -8.28 -18.66
N ILE A 701 -2.60 -8.34 -19.47
CA ILE A 701 -2.79 -7.57 -20.70
C ILE A 701 -3.96 -6.63 -20.51
N GLY A 702 -3.82 -5.38 -20.92
CA GLY A 702 -4.82 -4.33 -20.77
C GLY A 702 -4.63 -3.45 -19.54
N ASN A 703 -5.54 -2.53 -19.32
CA ASN A 703 -5.47 -1.53 -18.24
C ASN A 703 -5.76 -2.18 -16.88
N ASN A 704 -4.84 -2.07 -15.95
CA ASN A 704 -4.99 -2.65 -14.61
C ASN A 704 -5.96 -1.84 -13.74
N PRO A 705 -7.15 -2.37 -13.39
CA PRO A 705 -8.14 -1.69 -12.56
C PRO A 705 -7.90 -1.84 -11.06
N ILE A 706 -6.95 -2.68 -10.61
CA ILE A 706 -6.80 -3.10 -9.21
C ILE A 706 -6.67 -1.90 -8.28
N ARG A 707 -5.87 -0.90 -8.63
CA ARG A 707 -5.71 0.33 -7.82
C ARG A 707 -7.04 1.10 -7.68
N VAL A 708 -7.81 1.20 -8.75
CA VAL A 708 -9.12 1.88 -8.76
C VAL A 708 -10.13 1.08 -7.93
N LEU A 709 -10.10 -0.25 -8.00
CA LEU A 709 -10.92 -1.14 -7.19
C LEU A 709 -10.59 -1.03 -5.70
N GLN A 710 -9.30 -1.02 -5.34
CA GLN A 710 -8.85 -0.85 -3.94
C GLN A 710 -9.23 0.52 -3.36
N GLN A 711 -9.23 1.57 -4.18
CA GLN A 711 -9.67 2.91 -3.77
C GLN A 711 -11.19 3.03 -3.68
N GLY A 712 -11.92 2.38 -4.58
CA GLY A 712 -13.38 2.46 -4.67
C GLY A 712 -14.13 1.47 -3.76
N ILE A 713 -13.50 0.36 -3.38
CA ILE A 713 -14.12 -0.69 -2.55
C ILE A 713 -13.18 -0.99 -1.37
N SER A 714 -13.52 -0.44 -0.21
CA SER A 714 -12.77 -0.72 1.03
C SER A 714 -12.83 -2.20 1.36
N GLY A 715 -11.68 -2.85 1.58
CA GLY A 715 -11.60 -4.29 1.83
C GLY A 715 -11.59 -5.16 0.56
N TYR A 716 -11.47 -4.55 -0.64
CA TYR A 716 -11.28 -5.32 -1.86
C TYR A 716 -10.08 -6.26 -1.76
N THR A 717 -10.29 -7.51 -2.07
CA THR A 717 -9.24 -8.54 -2.13
C THR A 717 -9.19 -9.15 -3.52
N ARG A 718 -7.98 -9.28 -4.04
CA ARG A 718 -7.75 -10.03 -5.27
C ARG A 718 -8.00 -11.52 -4.96
N THR A 719 -8.93 -12.12 -5.65
CA THR A 719 -9.24 -13.53 -5.50
C THR A 719 -8.57 -14.32 -6.63
N SER A 720 -7.60 -15.15 -6.28
CA SER A 720 -7.14 -16.24 -7.14
C SER A 720 -7.88 -17.51 -6.71
N ILE A 721 -8.47 -18.22 -7.63
CA ILE A 721 -8.97 -19.59 -7.36
C ILE A 721 -7.72 -20.47 -7.32
N GLN A 722 -7.36 -20.94 -6.12
CA GLN A 722 -6.36 -22.00 -5.95
C GLN A 722 -6.91 -23.33 -6.39
#